data_4adadffc67f4c94e5fe50fca473ff128
#
_entry.id   4adadffc67f4c94e5fe50fca473ff128
#
_cell.length_a   1.000
_cell.length_b   1.000
_cell.length_c   1.000
_cell.angle_alpha   90.00
_cell.angle_beta   90.00
_cell.angle_gamma   90.00
#
_symmetry.space_group_name_H-M   'P 1'
#
loop_
_entity.id
_entity.type
_entity.pdbx_description
1 polymer ?
#
loop_
_entity_poly.entity_id
_entity_poly.type
_entity_poly.pdbx_seq_one_letter_code
_entity_poly.pdbx_strand_id
1 'polypeptide(L)'
;MIEKYKFLTKTFLGLTAFSLMLVMPSFVTAADEDAEVEEVIVTGSRIKRKSINSASLVTTITAEDLEQSQALITADALRLSTYNTFGSFSPTAGTSAMSNATVSVRGLGSARTLVLMDGRRMPGSPHLGGAGAVNINMIPTVAVDRIEILADGASSVYGSDAIAGVINVITKKGFDGLEVQVRQGDRSRDDGIESALSLLYGATNEKGYITFMIEHDERDEIYLKDRWYTAARASDQNGDGVIDLYSETYGLSWYSRNLADPVTGNIAAAPTCEGNIDGSTTPWWGPDFGGAAFGQPAKTTGSYAGAVPRGICGYAWADIMVQDAGLFRDTVTANIEHELADNISLYSRASFVRNESVGRFAPPAARYPGILASDPANPYDQKVTGYWRWTEIGNRGMHYVDQASDFVAELSFDVSDDIEVKVGHQVNKFYGTDIGRYYLDYAGLDSNLYNDVPFGSEAGLYALSATTVVEYDNHYEKNDVTAQFDNVMELPGGSVSVLVGYEYFENTYSAAYDKHSEGGFVGGSAGNSGTGYRDVDSFFGEAIFPIAPGLELNVSFRTDDYSDVGSADSNKIGILFEPDFIPGTIMKANYGEGFRAPGMDTLYGVTTFSANTAKDYKACAASGLNTTNCPSKQISTLIVANSALSAESSEGLTFSVEHDFGSWNEVLDGLVARFDFYNIEISDAIVSAGTGSVMWNDFLGGGLLTNNYEFFDAAGIAGDGTAAGAPVGSGTSATCPAGATYVKRKGVSDSIYTIRSCANGRIDYVGASYANVGVIEVEGWDLFVDYTTEIGGGDATFFLDYSNMDEYNTDAFVGSSRQLNNIDFSGTPGQRHNIGIMYSHGRYMGSVIQRNI
;
A
#
# COMPACT_ATOMS: atom_id res chain seq x y z
N MET A 1 22.45 7.04 21.79
CA MET A 1 23.17 6.70 20.54
C MET A 1 22.57 7.42 19.35
N ILE A 2 21.26 7.55 19.30
CA ILE A 2 20.49 8.26 18.22
C ILE A 2 20.89 9.75 18.13
N GLU A 3 21.04 10.46 19.25
CA GLU A 3 21.44 11.89 19.23
C GLU A 3 22.85 12.16 18.68
N LYS A 4 23.78 11.22 18.79
CA LYS A 4 25.12 11.36 18.21
C LYS A 4 25.17 11.21 16.70
N TYR A 5 24.26 10.42 16.14
CA TYR A 5 24.12 10.28 14.68
C TYR A 5 23.39 11.47 14.04
N LYS A 6 22.39 12.06 14.75
CA LYS A 6 21.71 13.29 14.30
C LYS A 6 22.69 14.47 14.11
N PHE A 7 23.73 14.54 14.93
CA PHE A 7 24.73 15.61 14.82
C PHE A 7 25.72 15.39 13.66
N LEU A 8 26.10 14.14 13.38
CA LEU A 8 27.04 13.80 12.30
C LEU A 8 26.41 13.92 10.91
N THR A 9 25.14 13.54 10.74
CA THR A 9 24.39 13.72 9.47
C THR A 9 24.13 15.19 9.15
N LYS A 10 23.72 15.99 10.15
CA LYS A 10 23.53 17.45 9.99
C LYS A 10 24.84 18.16 9.60
N THR A 11 26.00 17.70 10.10
CA THR A 11 27.29 18.28 9.78
C THR A 11 27.82 17.84 8.41
N PHE A 12 27.51 16.66 7.96
CA PHE A 12 27.99 16.13 6.68
C PHE A 12 27.18 16.69 5.49
N LEU A 13 25.84 16.82 5.61
CA LEU A 13 25.03 17.51 4.60
C LEU A 13 25.36 19.02 4.48
N GLY A 14 25.59 19.69 5.63
CA GLY A 14 26.00 21.08 5.62
C GLY A 14 27.37 21.33 4.96
N LEU A 15 28.33 20.42 5.12
CA LEU A 15 29.67 20.54 4.55
C LEU A 15 29.73 20.21 3.05
N THR A 16 28.95 19.25 2.57
CA THR A 16 28.88 18.92 1.15
C THR A 16 28.12 19.97 0.34
N ALA A 17 27.03 20.54 0.88
CA ALA A 17 26.30 21.66 0.25
C ALA A 17 27.17 22.91 0.16
N PHE A 18 27.95 23.22 1.22
CA PHE A 18 28.84 24.37 1.23
C PHE A 18 30.05 24.23 0.28
N SER A 19 30.52 23.01 0.06
CA SER A 19 31.61 22.72 -0.88
C SER A 19 31.21 22.81 -2.36
N LEU A 20 29.94 22.49 -2.68
CA LEU A 20 29.38 22.66 -4.03
C LEU A 20 29.10 24.13 -4.38
N MET A 21 28.72 24.97 -3.41
CA MET A 21 28.47 26.41 -3.62
C MET A 21 29.72 27.22 -4.01
N LEU A 22 30.92 26.71 -3.73
CA LEU A 22 32.19 27.43 -4.00
C LEU A 22 32.73 27.28 -5.42
N VAL A 23 32.09 26.54 -6.31
CA VAL A 23 32.60 26.22 -7.68
C VAL A 23 31.69 26.74 -8.79
N MET A 24 30.62 27.49 -8.51
CA MET A 24 29.71 27.93 -9.58
C MET A 24 30.08 29.35 -10.10
N PRO A 25 30.21 29.53 -11.42
CA PRO A 25 30.40 30.85 -12.01
C PRO A 25 29.08 31.64 -11.99
N SER A 26 29.20 32.93 -11.68
CA SER A 26 28.08 33.88 -11.68
C SER A 26 27.61 34.16 -13.11
N PHE A 27 26.39 33.78 -13.45
CA PHE A 27 25.71 34.22 -14.66
C PHE A 27 24.53 35.11 -14.29
N VAL A 28 24.53 36.31 -14.80
CA VAL A 28 23.41 37.25 -14.70
C VAL A 28 23.08 37.68 -16.12
N THR A 29 21.94 37.36 -16.65
CA THR A 29 21.33 38.07 -17.77
C THR A 29 19.80 38.00 -17.70
N ALA A 30 19.15 39.05 -18.15
CA ALA A 30 17.72 39.30 -18.10
C ALA A 30 16.98 38.54 -19.21
N ALA A 31 15.76 38.15 -18.90
CA ALA A 31 14.83 37.47 -19.80
C ALA A 31 14.14 38.48 -20.75
N ASP A 32 13.98 38.09 -22.03
CA ASP A 32 13.07 38.70 -22.98
C ASP A 32 11.78 37.86 -23.14
N GLU A 33 10.62 38.54 -23.10
CA GLU A 33 9.30 37.93 -23.24
C GLU A 33 8.97 37.75 -24.76
N ASP A 34 9.18 36.55 -25.26
CA ASP A 34 8.40 36.01 -26.41
C ASP A 34 8.28 34.49 -26.19
N ALA A 35 7.24 34.07 -25.45
CA ALA A 35 6.99 32.67 -25.18
C ALA A 35 6.44 31.98 -26.44
N GLU A 36 7.26 31.21 -27.14
CA GLU A 36 6.75 30.13 -28.00
C GLU A 36 5.94 29.19 -27.11
N VAL A 37 4.77 28.72 -27.59
CA VAL A 37 3.92 27.77 -26.89
C VAL A 37 4.70 26.47 -26.72
N GLU A 38 5.16 26.21 -25.50
CA GLU A 38 5.95 25.04 -25.14
C GLU A 38 5.12 23.77 -25.35
N GLU A 39 5.65 22.81 -26.11
CA GLU A 39 4.97 21.53 -26.34
C GLU A 39 4.98 20.72 -25.04
N VAL A 40 3.79 20.24 -24.62
CA VAL A 40 3.59 19.53 -23.33
C VAL A 40 3.26 18.06 -23.59
N ILE A 41 3.84 17.18 -22.79
CA ILE A 41 3.39 15.78 -22.70
C ILE A 41 2.36 15.72 -21.56
N VAL A 42 1.13 15.34 -21.88
CA VAL A 42 0.05 15.17 -20.90
C VAL A 42 0.02 13.71 -20.46
N THR A 43 -0.08 13.45 -19.15
CA THR A 43 -0.18 12.07 -18.63
C THR A 43 -1.33 11.31 -19.30
N GLY A 44 -1.04 10.07 -19.72
CA GLY A 44 -1.95 9.24 -20.54
C GLY A 44 -1.65 9.25 -22.03
N SER A 45 -0.64 10.02 -22.47
CA SER A 45 -0.05 10.00 -23.80
C SER A 45 1.47 10.19 -23.70
N ARG A 46 2.23 9.68 -24.64
CA ARG A 46 3.67 9.95 -24.79
C ARG A 46 3.97 10.89 -25.99
N ILE A 47 2.93 11.22 -26.77
CA ILE A 47 3.05 12.16 -27.88
C ILE A 47 3.09 13.58 -27.34
N LYS A 48 4.09 14.36 -27.72
CA LYS A 48 4.15 15.80 -27.47
C LYS A 48 3.01 16.51 -28.22
N ARG A 49 2.37 17.48 -27.59
CA ARG A 49 1.27 18.24 -28.19
C ARG A 49 1.29 19.70 -27.74
N LYS A 50 0.70 20.56 -28.59
CA LYS A 50 0.53 21.99 -28.29
C LYS A 50 -0.71 22.29 -27.43
N SER A 51 -1.62 21.33 -27.30
CA SER A 51 -2.84 21.47 -26.50
C SER A 51 -2.73 20.61 -25.23
N ILE A 52 -3.08 21.18 -24.08
CA ILE A 52 -3.25 20.46 -22.82
C ILE A 52 -4.42 19.48 -22.89
N ASN A 53 -5.43 19.77 -23.73
CA ASN A 53 -6.61 18.90 -23.86
C ASN A 53 -6.23 17.58 -24.54
N SER A 54 -6.54 16.48 -23.86
CA SER A 54 -6.36 15.12 -24.37
C SER A 54 -7.62 14.29 -24.10
N ALA A 55 -7.77 13.17 -24.80
CA ALA A 55 -8.87 12.23 -24.52
C ALA A 55 -8.78 11.64 -23.10
N SER A 56 -7.60 11.62 -22.50
CA SER A 56 -7.37 11.10 -21.15
C SER A 56 -7.99 11.99 -20.06
N LEU A 57 -8.49 11.34 -18.98
CA LEU A 57 -9.07 12.03 -17.82
C LEU A 57 -7.96 12.37 -16.80
N VAL A 58 -7.37 13.53 -16.94
CA VAL A 58 -6.29 13.99 -16.06
C VAL A 58 -6.81 15.08 -15.15
N THR A 59 -6.49 14.96 -13.86
CA THR A 59 -6.66 16.01 -12.84
C THR A 59 -5.29 16.41 -12.34
N THR A 60 -5.07 17.71 -12.24
CA THR A 60 -3.78 18.26 -11.80
C THR A 60 -3.91 18.81 -10.38
N ILE A 61 -2.97 18.46 -9.51
CA ILE A 61 -2.73 19.09 -8.21
C ILE A 61 -1.45 19.89 -8.35
N THR A 62 -1.54 21.20 -8.28
CA THR A 62 -0.39 22.09 -8.43
C THR A 62 0.48 22.15 -7.16
N ALA A 63 1.69 22.71 -7.24
CA ALA A 63 2.50 22.99 -6.06
C ALA A 63 1.78 23.94 -5.08
N GLU A 64 0.99 24.89 -5.58
CA GLU A 64 0.18 25.79 -4.77
C GLU A 64 -0.94 25.03 -4.04
N ASP A 65 -1.63 24.10 -4.69
CA ASP A 65 -2.64 23.23 -4.06
C ASP A 65 -2.01 22.37 -2.96
N LEU A 66 -0.79 21.86 -3.18
CA LEU A 66 -0.04 21.10 -2.18
C LEU A 66 0.24 21.96 -0.94
N GLU A 67 0.71 23.18 -1.13
CA GLU A 67 0.97 24.13 -0.02
C GLU A 67 -0.32 24.47 0.71
N GLN A 68 -1.41 24.71 -0.01
CA GLN A 68 -2.71 25.06 0.58
C GLN A 68 -3.40 23.87 1.24
N SER A 69 -3.10 22.64 0.84
CA SER A 69 -3.65 21.42 1.45
C SER A 69 -3.18 21.21 2.89
N GLN A 70 -2.14 21.93 3.33
CA GLN A 70 -1.46 21.82 4.62
C GLN A 70 -0.77 20.46 4.82
N ALA A 71 -0.65 19.65 3.77
CA ALA A 71 0.11 18.42 3.80
C ALA A 71 1.62 18.75 3.75
N LEU A 72 2.39 18.24 4.70
CA LEU A 72 3.84 18.45 4.73
C LEU A 72 4.59 17.55 3.77
N ILE A 73 4.04 16.40 3.47
CA ILE A 73 4.61 15.43 2.53
C ILE A 73 3.64 15.12 1.40
N THR A 74 4.17 14.83 0.22
CA THR A 74 3.40 14.47 -0.98
C THR A 74 2.41 13.32 -0.75
N ALA A 75 2.80 12.35 0.08
CA ALA A 75 1.96 11.21 0.43
C ALA A 75 0.65 11.63 1.11
N ASP A 76 0.70 12.58 2.04
CA ASP A 76 -0.49 13.03 2.77
C ASP A 76 -1.41 13.84 1.83
N ALA A 77 -0.86 14.67 0.94
CA ALA A 77 -1.63 15.42 -0.05
C ALA A 77 -2.42 14.48 -0.98
N LEU A 78 -1.75 13.46 -1.54
CA LEU A 78 -2.38 12.48 -2.41
C LEU A 78 -3.48 11.68 -1.69
N ARG A 79 -3.30 11.40 -0.41
CA ARG A 79 -4.30 10.69 0.41
C ARG A 79 -5.53 11.56 0.73
N LEU A 80 -5.42 12.89 0.65
CA LEU A 80 -6.54 13.81 0.79
C LEU A 80 -7.36 13.97 -0.50
N SER A 81 -6.86 13.55 -1.64
CA SER A 81 -7.59 13.54 -2.90
C SER A 81 -8.82 12.63 -2.84
N THR A 82 -9.90 13.06 -3.49
CA THR A 82 -11.15 12.26 -3.59
C THR A 82 -10.96 10.99 -4.39
N TYR A 83 -9.99 10.93 -5.29
CA TYR A 83 -9.63 9.71 -6.03
C TYR A 83 -9.04 8.60 -5.16
N ASN A 84 -8.40 8.95 -4.02
CA ASN A 84 -7.87 7.98 -3.07
C ASN A 84 -8.95 7.60 -2.05
N THR A 85 -9.87 6.74 -2.43
CA THR A 85 -11.04 6.40 -1.63
C THR A 85 -10.71 5.49 -0.44
N PHE A 86 -10.13 4.33 -0.70
CA PHE A 86 -9.66 3.35 0.31
C PHE A 86 -8.57 2.44 -0.31
N GLY A 87 -8.07 1.45 0.45
CA GLY A 87 -7.05 0.52 -0.05
C GLY A 87 -5.64 1.09 -0.12
N SER A 88 -5.44 2.34 0.30
CA SER A 88 -4.12 2.95 0.50
C SER A 88 -3.53 2.56 1.85
N PHE A 89 -2.21 2.57 1.93
CA PHE A 89 -1.46 2.28 3.14
C PHE A 89 -0.88 3.57 3.73
N SER A 90 -0.87 3.68 5.05
CA SER A 90 -0.20 4.76 5.77
C SER A 90 0.84 4.20 6.74
N PRO A 91 1.89 4.94 7.07
CA PRO A 91 2.89 4.54 8.05
C PRO A 91 2.27 4.27 9.40
N THR A 92 1.87 3.04 9.68
CA THR A 92 1.19 2.61 10.90
C THR A 92 2.01 1.53 11.58
N ALA A 93 2.25 1.67 12.87
CA ALA A 93 2.96 0.65 13.63
C ALA A 93 2.22 -0.69 13.63
N GLY A 94 2.96 -1.78 13.67
CA GLY A 94 2.39 -3.14 13.69
C GLY A 94 2.26 -3.80 12.32
N THR A 95 2.76 -3.18 11.28
CA THR A 95 2.80 -3.71 9.93
C THR A 95 4.23 -3.99 9.48
N SER A 96 4.40 -4.84 8.49
CA SER A 96 5.70 -5.11 7.84
C SER A 96 6.15 -3.99 6.89
N ALA A 97 5.39 -2.93 6.76
CA ALA A 97 5.65 -1.84 5.82
C ALA A 97 5.45 -0.47 6.48
N MET A 98 5.86 -0.33 7.75
CA MET A 98 5.63 0.87 8.56
C MET A 98 6.23 2.15 7.97
N SER A 99 7.31 2.05 7.20
CA SER A 99 7.94 3.19 6.51
C SER A 99 7.21 3.64 5.24
N ASN A 100 6.21 2.87 4.79
CA ASN A 100 5.58 3.07 3.50
C ASN A 100 4.28 3.87 3.59
N ALA A 101 4.07 4.73 2.61
CA ALA A 101 2.77 5.30 2.28
C ALA A 101 2.45 4.96 0.83
N THR A 102 1.21 4.60 0.54
CA THR A 102 0.76 4.30 -0.81
C THR A 102 -0.50 5.07 -1.15
N VAL A 103 -0.85 5.10 -2.42
CA VAL A 103 -2.10 5.65 -2.93
C VAL A 103 -2.87 4.56 -3.67
N SER A 104 -4.20 4.63 -3.63
CA SER A 104 -5.10 3.69 -4.28
C SER A 104 -6.19 4.45 -5.00
N VAL A 105 -6.08 4.59 -6.30
CA VAL A 105 -7.11 5.26 -7.11
C VAL A 105 -8.38 4.40 -7.11
N ARG A 106 -9.51 5.02 -6.79
CA ARG A 106 -10.85 4.41 -6.76
C ARG A 106 -10.96 3.12 -5.93
N GLY A 107 -10.08 2.96 -4.93
CA GLY A 107 -10.11 1.79 -4.05
C GLY A 107 -9.65 0.47 -4.68
N LEU A 108 -9.13 0.47 -5.89
CA LEU A 108 -8.71 -0.75 -6.59
C LEU A 108 -7.40 -1.36 -6.07
N GLY A 109 -6.74 -0.66 -5.14
CA GLY A 109 -5.50 -1.11 -4.49
C GLY A 109 -4.26 -0.42 -5.04
N SER A 110 -3.28 -0.24 -4.16
CA SER A 110 -2.04 0.46 -4.50
C SER A 110 -1.16 -0.27 -5.53
N ALA A 111 -1.27 -1.59 -5.63
CA ALA A 111 -0.55 -2.36 -6.64
C ALA A 111 -1.16 -2.27 -8.05
N ARG A 112 -2.31 -1.60 -8.20
CA ARG A 112 -3.00 -1.34 -9.47
C ARG A 112 -3.02 0.14 -9.82
N THR A 113 -2.33 0.96 -9.04
CA THR A 113 -2.12 2.39 -9.25
C THR A 113 -0.66 2.64 -9.57
N LEU A 114 -0.38 2.94 -10.83
CA LEU A 114 1.00 3.20 -11.27
C LEU A 114 1.47 4.58 -10.80
N VAL A 115 2.67 4.66 -10.25
CA VAL A 115 3.30 5.94 -9.88
C VAL A 115 4.51 6.20 -10.78
N LEU A 116 4.54 7.38 -11.34
CA LEU A 116 5.61 7.88 -12.21
C LEU A 116 6.25 9.13 -11.60
N MET A 117 7.50 9.38 -11.96
CA MET A 117 8.18 10.65 -11.76
C MET A 117 8.73 11.11 -13.11
N ASP A 118 8.27 12.28 -13.59
CA ASP A 118 8.54 12.80 -14.95
C ASP A 118 8.29 11.76 -16.06
N GLY A 119 7.17 11.05 -15.98
CA GLY A 119 6.81 10.00 -16.94
C GLY A 119 7.59 8.69 -16.84
N ARG A 120 8.56 8.58 -15.91
CA ARG A 120 9.37 7.39 -15.66
C ARG A 120 8.82 6.59 -14.49
N ARG A 121 8.67 5.28 -14.66
CA ARG A 121 8.14 4.37 -13.62
C ARG A 121 8.99 4.43 -12.35
N MET A 122 8.34 4.60 -11.21
CA MET A 122 8.95 4.35 -9.91
C MET A 122 8.80 2.86 -9.58
N PRO A 123 9.88 2.17 -9.19
CA PRO A 123 9.80 0.76 -8.82
C PRO A 123 8.93 0.55 -7.58
N GLY A 124 8.27 -0.59 -7.52
CA GLY A 124 7.50 -1.01 -6.34
C GLY A 124 8.37 -1.18 -5.11
N SER A 125 7.81 -0.88 -3.94
CA SER A 125 8.49 -1.07 -2.67
C SER A 125 8.70 -2.56 -2.38
N PRO A 126 9.92 -3.00 -2.05
CA PRO A 126 10.18 -4.39 -1.68
C PRO A 126 9.45 -4.82 -0.39
N HIS A 127 9.14 -3.89 0.52
CA HIS A 127 8.30 -4.15 1.70
C HIS A 127 6.86 -4.57 1.32
N LEU A 128 6.42 -4.20 0.12
CA LEU A 128 5.10 -4.49 -0.43
C LEU A 128 5.17 -5.49 -1.60
N GLY A 129 6.20 -6.32 -1.63
CA GLY A 129 6.37 -7.38 -2.61
C GLY A 129 7.10 -6.99 -3.89
N GLY A 130 7.63 -5.79 -3.99
CA GLY A 130 8.43 -5.34 -5.14
C GLY A 130 7.65 -5.22 -6.46
N ALA A 131 6.32 -5.17 -6.41
CA ALA A 131 5.48 -5.05 -7.59
C ALA A 131 4.39 -4.00 -7.41
N GLY A 132 4.39 -3.00 -8.27
CA GLY A 132 3.33 -2.01 -8.44
C GLY A 132 3.14 -1.01 -7.30
N ALA A 133 3.06 -1.47 -6.06
CA ALA A 133 2.83 -0.62 -4.90
C ALA A 133 4.08 0.21 -4.55
N VAL A 134 4.10 1.46 -4.97
CA VAL A 134 5.20 2.39 -4.74
C VAL A 134 5.08 3.05 -3.38
N ASN A 135 6.21 3.20 -2.67
CA ASN A 135 6.30 4.02 -1.46
C ASN A 135 6.37 5.49 -1.85
N ILE A 136 5.25 6.21 -1.77
CA ILE A 136 5.18 7.64 -2.10
C ILE A 136 5.90 8.55 -1.10
N ASN A 137 6.34 8.05 0.06
CA ASN A 137 7.27 8.78 0.93
C ASN A 137 8.65 8.98 0.29
N MET A 138 8.97 8.23 -0.78
CA MET A 138 10.22 8.41 -1.54
C MET A 138 10.17 9.59 -2.52
N ILE A 139 9.04 10.33 -2.60
CA ILE A 139 8.88 11.49 -3.48
C ILE A 139 9.19 12.76 -2.68
N PRO A 140 10.22 13.53 -3.06
CA PRO A 140 10.57 14.78 -2.39
C PRO A 140 9.51 15.85 -2.67
N THR A 141 8.93 16.44 -1.63
CA THR A 141 7.84 17.41 -1.78
C THR A 141 8.33 18.72 -2.41
N VAL A 142 9.53 19.17 -2.06
CA VAL A 142 10.15 20.38 -2.63
C VAL A 142 10.38 20.26 -4.14
N ALA A 143 10.57 19.04 -4.63
CA ALA A 143 10.80 18.79 -6.05
C ALA A 143 9.53 18.84 -6.90
N VAL A 144 8.36 18.78 -6.28
CA VAL A 144 7.09 18.71 -7.00
C VAL A 144 6.70 20.06 -7.58
N ASP A 145 6.50 20.12 -8.89
CA ASP A 145 5.86 21.21 -9.61
C ASP A 145 4.34 21.00 -9.63
N ARG A 146 3.92 19.81 -10.01
CA ARG A 146 2.53 19.37 -10.00
C ARG A 146 2.43 17.85 -9.99
N ILE A 147 1.26 17.35 -9.63
CA ILE A 147 0.91 15.94 -9.69
C ILE A 147 -0.26 15.79 -10.65
N GLU A 148 -0.09 14.98 -11.66
CA GLU A 148 -1.12 14.64 -12.62
C GLU A 148 -1.70 13.27 -12.25
N ILE A 149 -3.01 13.21 -11.99
CA ILE A 149 -3.75 11.99 -11.68
C ILE A 149 -4.57 11.63 -12.91
N LEU A 150 -4.17 10.58 -13.59
CA LEU A 150 -4.93 9.98 -14.68
C LEU A 150 -5.86 8.92 -14.10
N ALA A 151 -7.16 9.19 -14.12
CA ALA A 151 -8.17 8.34 -13.50
C ALA A 151 -8.84 7.38 -14.50
N ASP A 152 -8.06 6.86 -15.46
CA ASP A 152 -8.50 5.81 -16.38
C ASP A 152 -7.39 4.76 -16.58
N GLY A 153 -7.74 3.60 -17.18
CA GLY A 153 -6.76 2.57 -17.54
C GLY A 153 -5.75 3.08 -18.57
N ALA A 154 -4.46 2.85 -18.30
CA ALA A 154 -3.36 3.33 -19.14
C ALA A 154 -2.26 2.28 -19.39
N SER A 155 -2.58 1.01 -19.26
CA SER A 155 -1.61 -0.07 -19.49
C SER A 155 -1.08 -0.09 -20.93
N SER A 156 -1.86 0.36 -21.91
CA SER A 156 -1.45 0.50 -23.32
C SER A 156 -0.34 1.55 -23.55
N VAL A 157 -0.16 2.47 -22.60
CA VAL A 157 0.88 3.51 -22.64
C VAL A 157 2.05 3.16 -21.71
N TYR A 158 1.77 2.71 -20.48
CA TYR A 158 2.75 2.58 -19.41
C TYR A 158 3.03 1.12 -18.97
N GLY A 159 2.29 0.13 -19.49
CA GLY A 159 2.43 -1.28 -19.14
C GLY A 159 1.71 -1.67 -17.87
N SER A 160 2.18 -2.72 -17.20
CA SER A 160 1.62 -3.28 -15.97
C SER A 160 1.34 -2.22 -14.91
N ASP A 161 0.35 -2.49 -14.04
CA ASP A 161 -0.01 -1.74 -12.84
C ASP A 161 -0.86 -0.48 -13.08
N ALA A 162 -1.03 -0.03 -14.34
CA ALA A 162 -1.86 1.12 -14.70
C ALA A 162 -3.33 0.75 -14.95
N ILE A 163 -3.91 -0.10 -14.11
CA ILE A 163 -5.31 -0.56 -14.19
C ILE A 163 -6.26 0.50 -13.62
N ALA A 164 -6.01 0.91 -12.39
CA ALA A 164 -6.86 1.86 -11.67
C ALA A 164 -6.62 3.31 -12.11
N GLY A 165 -5.42 3.56 -12.60
CA GLY A 165 -4.97 4.88 -13.01
C GLY A 165 -3.48 5.08 -12.83
N VAL A 166 -3.02 6.28 -13.14
CA VAL A 166 -1.62 6.68 -13.06
C VAL A 166 -1.48 7.97 -12.24
N ILE A 167 -0.51 8.02 -11.38
CA ILE A 167 -0.08 9.23 -10.69
C ILE A 167 1.29 9.61 -11.23
N ASN A 168 1.38 10.72 -11.92
CA ASN A 168 2.63 11.22 -12.46
C ASN A 168 3.04 12.47 -11.71
N VAL A 169 4.16 12.39 -11.01
CA VAL A 169 4.77 13.51 -10.29
C VAL A 169 5.71 14.21 -11.24
N ILE A 170 5.38 15.43 -11.61
CA ILE A 170 6.22 16.29 -12.44
C ILE A 170 7.10 17.12 -11.51
N THR A 171 8.40 17.07 -11.74
CA THR A 171 9.37 17.82 -10.94
C THR A 171 9.58 19.23 -11.46
N LYS A 172 9.96 20.16 -10.57
CA LYS A 172 10.29 21.54 -10.91
C LYS A 172 11.47 21.59 -11.88
N LYS A 173 11.28 22.25 -13.02
CA LYS A 173 12.25 22.45 -14.09
C LYS A 173 12.44 23.94 -14.36
N GLY A 174 13.60 24.34 -14.86
CA GLY A 174 13.86 25.72 -15.28
C GLY A 174 13.77 26.77 -14.17
N PHE A 175 13.87 26.37 -12.90
CA PHE A 175 13.90 27.33 -11.79
C PHE A 175 15.20 28.15 -11.82
N ASP A 176 15.10 29.46 -11.60
CA ASP A 176 16.25 30.35 -11.52
C ASP A 176 16.25 31.12 -10.20
N GLY A 177 17.31 30.92 -9.42
CA GLY A 177 17.48 31.54 -8.12
C GLY A 177 17.63 30.57 -6.95
N LEU A 178 17.33 31.07 -5.76
CA LEU A 178 17.41 30.32 -4.49
C LEU A 178 16.11 30.50 -3.68
N GLU A 179 15.46 29.40 -3.34
CA GLU A 179 14.34 29.35 -2.43
C GLU A 179 14.70 28.53 -1.20
N VAL A 180 14.36 29.03 -0.02
CA VAL A 180 14.49 28.31 1.25
C VAL A 180 13.12 28.31 1.92
N GLN A 181 12.57 27.15 2.17
CA GLN A 181 11.28 27.02 2.84
C GLN A 181 11.44 26.30 4.18
N VAL A 182 10.80 26.83 5.19
CA VAL A 182 10.66 26.21 6.52
C VAL A 182 9.18 26.06 6.79
N ARG A 183 8.75 24.85 7.05
CA ARG A 183 7.37 24.53 7.41
C ARG A 183 7.33 23.90 8.78
N GLN A 184 6.30 24.21 9.53
CA GLN A 184 6.00 23.57 10.80
C GLN A 184 4.50 23.37 10.91
N GLY A 185 4.09 22.15 11.19
CA GLY A 185 2.72 21.74 11.44
C GLY A 185 2.55 21.36 12.91
N ASP A 186 1.43 21.78 13.47
CA ASP A 186 1.00 21.39 14.81
C ASP A 186 -0.45 20.94 14.75
N ARG A 187 -0.80 19.98 15.58
CA ARG A 187 -2.15 19.42 15.64
C ARG A 187 -2.89 19.95 16.86
N SER A 188 -4.20 20.05 16.79
CA SER A 188 -5.05 20.55 17.87
C SER A 188 -4.95 19.78 19.21
N ARG A 189 -4.18 18.70 19.25
CA ARG A 189 -3.95 17.86 20.44
C ARG A 189 -2.52 17.89 20.96
N ASP A 190 -1.70 18.80 20.45
CA ASP A 190 -0.28 18.95 20.81
C ASP A 190 0.51 17.63 20.61
N ASP A 191 0.19 16.85 19.57
CA ASP A 191 0.86 15.61 19.18
C ASP A 191 1.14 15.56 17.67
N GLY A 192 2.09 14.69 17.26
CA GLY A 192 2.44 14.54 15.85
C GLY A 192 2.94 15.85 15.23
N ILE A 193 3.80 16.56 15.93
CA ILE A 193 4.47 17.76 15.41
C ILE A 193 5.24 17.38 14.16
N GLU A 194 5.09 18.21 13.15
CA GLU A 194 5.73 18.03 11.85
C GLU A 194 6.61 19.24 11.54
N SER A 195 7.78 19.01 10.99
CA SER A 195 8.68 20.07 10.54
C SER A 195 9.37 19.70 9.25
N ALA A 196 9.53 20.68 8.35
CA ALA A 196 10.27 20.50 7.12
C ALA A 196 11.18 21.71 6.85
N LEU A 197 12.37 21.41 6.36
CA LEU A 197 13.33 22.38 5.84
C LEU A 197 13.69 21.98 4.43
N SER A 198 13.45 22.85 3.47
CA SER A 198 13.84 22.59 2.09
C SER A 198 14.64 23.74 1.48
N LEU A 199 15.47 23.40 0.52
CA LEU A 199 16.25 24.30 -0.28
C LEU A 199 16.10 23.92 -1.75
N LEU A 200 15.73 24.89 -2.57
CA LEU A 200 15.66 24.80 -4.01
C LEU A 200 16.62 25.82 -4.59
N TYR A 201 17.57 25.38 -5.40
CA TYR A 201 18.48 26.23 -6.15
C TYR A 201 18.41 25.86 -7.63
N GLY A 202 18.36 26.86 -8.47
CA GLY A 202 18.39 26.65 -9.91
C GLY A 202 19.16 27.75 -10.65
N ALA A 203 19.56 27.40 -11.84
CA ALA A 203 20.16 28.32 -12.78
C ALA A 203 19.75 27.94 -14.21
N THR A 204 19.35 28.92 -14.98
CA THR A 204 18.91 28.73 -16.37
C THR A 204 19.77 29.55 -17.33
N ASN A 205 19.89 29.10 -18.55
CA ASN A 205 20.49 29.85 -19.66
C ASN A 205 19.80 29.43 -20.98
N GLU A 206 20.19 30.07 -22.11
CA GLU A 206 19.65 29.77 -23.47
C GLU A 206 19.76 28.31 -23.90
N LYS A 207 20.61 27.51 -23.22
CA LYS A 207 20.89 26.11 -23.59
C LYS A 207 20.31 25.09 -22.62
N GLY A 208 19.63 25.53 -21.57
CA GLY A 208 19.04 24.62 -20.58
C GLY A 208 19.12 25.12 -19.16
N TYR A 209 18.90 24.21 -18.23
CA TYR A 209 18.86 24.51 -16.82
C TYR A 209 19.53 23.43 -15.96
N ILE A 210 19.85 23.80 -14.75
CA ILE A 210 20.14 22.89 -13.62
C ILE A 210 19.26 23.28 -12.44
N THR A 211 18.58 22.31 -11.85
CA THR A 211 17.82 22.50 -10.61
C THR A 211 18.31 21.52 -9.56
N PHE A 212 18.60 22.00 -8.37
CA PHE A 212 19.10 21.24 -7.24
C PHE A 212 18.22 21.45 -6.01
N MET A 213 17.81 20.36 -5.36
CA MET A 213 16.82 20.33 -4.29
C MET A 213 17.31 19.48 -3.14
N ILE A 214 17.16 20.02 -1.91
CA ILE A 214 17.40 19.30 -0.65
C ILE A 214 16.18 19.47 0.23
N GLU A 215 15.75 18.39 0.86
CA GLU A 215 14.63 18.42 1.81
C GLU A 215 14.95 17.54 3.02
N HIS A 216 14.60 18.04 4.20
CA HIS A 216 14.61 17.31 5.45
C HIS A 216 13.25 17.45 6.12
N ASP A 217 12.58 16.33 6.36
CA ASP A 217 11.28 16.28 7.04
C ASP A 217 11.36 15.42 8.30
N GLU A 218 10.64 15.85 9.33
CA GLU A 218 10.49 15.13 10.58
C GLU A 218 9.02 15.17 11.02
N ARG A 219 8.48 14.02 11.43
CA ARG A 219 7.16 13.89 12.05
C ARG A 219 7.25 13.02 13.29
N ASP A 220 6.69 13.52 14.39
CA ASP A 220 6.58 12.78 15.63
C ASP A 220 5.51 11.69 15.56
N GLU A 221 5.63 10.67 16.42
CA GLU A 221 4.67 9.60 16.58
C GLU A 221 3.32 10.10 17.12
N ILE A 222 2.22 9.52 16.64
CA ILE A 222 0.86 9.73 17.19
C ILE A 222 0.40 8.41 17.82
N TYR A 223 -0.01 8.46 19.07
CA TYR A 223 -0.42 7.27 19.81
C TYR A 223 -1.94 7.04 19.74
N LEU A 224 -2.34 5.77 19.70
CA LEU A 224 -3.75 5.36 19.73
C LEU A 224 -4.47 5.84 21.00
N LYS A 225 -3.78 5.91 22.15
CA LYS A 225 -4.34 6.40 23.41
C LYS A 225 -4.82 7.87 23.34
N ASP A 226 -4.24 8.66 22.42
CA ASP A 226 -4.55 10.08 22.29
C ASP A 226 -5.77 10.34 21.39
N ARG A 227 -6.43 9.27 20.95
CA ARG A 227 -7.66 9.32 20.13
C ARG A 227 -8.83 8.71 20.89
N TRP A 228 -9.89 9.45 21.06
CA TRP A 228 -11.06 9.03 21.85
C TRP A 228 -11.70 7.71 21.34
N TYR A 229 -11.62 7.45 20.04
CA TYR A 229 -12.21 6.27 19.42
C TYR A 229 -11.34 5.00 19.52
N THR A 230 -10.06 5.14 19.83
CA THR A 230 -9.13 4.01 20.03
C THR A 230 -8.66 3.87 21.47
N ALA A 231 -8.68 4.95 22.25
CA ALA A 231 -8.25 4.95 23.64
C ALA A 231 -9.00 3.90 24.46
N ALA A 232 -8.27 3.18 25.30
CA ALA A 232 -8.87 2.32 26.29
C ALA A 232 -9.49 3.15 27.44
N ARG A 233 -10.59 2.69 27.98
CA ARG A 233 -11.33 3.32 29.08
C ARG A 233 -11.73 2.32 30.13
N ALA A 234 -11.97 2.81 31.32
CA ALA A 234 -12.42 1.99 32.44
C ALA A 234 -13.65 2.64 33.09
N SER A 235 -14.78 1.98 33.08
CA SER A 235 -16.01 2.34 33.81
C SER A 235 -16.94 1.16 33.94
N ASP A 236 -17.84 1.20 34.90
CA ASP A 236 -18.90 0.19 35.03
C ASP A 236 -19.95 0.39 33.92
N GLN A 237 -19.87 -0.46 32.89
CA GLN A 237 -20.70 -0.37 31.68
C GLN A 237 -22.07 -1.05 31.84
N ASN A 238 -22.18 -2.02 32.73
CA ASN A 238 -23.37 -2.87 32.88
C ASN A 238 -24.10 -2.67 34.23
N GLY A 239 -23.55 -1.81 35.13
CA GLY A 239 -24.16 -1.49 36.42
C GLY A 239 -24.04 -2.59 37.48
N ASP A 240 -23.07 -3.53 37.34
CA ASP A 240 -22.89 -4.61 38.31
C ASP A 240 -21.91 -4.25 39.44
N GLY A 241 -21.38 -3.04 39.44
CA GLY A 241 -20.46 -2.52 40.44
C GLY A 241 -18.99 -2.88 40.20
N VAL A 242 -18.69 -3.51 39.08
CA VAL A 242 -17.33 -3.84 38.66
C VAL A 242 -16.89 -2.92 37.51
N ILE A 243 -15.63 -2.51 37.52
CA ILE A 243 -15.10 -1.65 36.44
C ILE A 243 -14.75 -2.50 35.24
N ASP A 244 -15.36 -2.17 34.10
CA ASP A 244 -15.09 -2.78 32.81
C ASP A 244 -13.98 -2.02 32.06
N LEU A 245 -13.10 -2.76 31.38
CA LEU A 245 -12.24 -2.19 30.36
C LEU A 245 -12.96 -2.21 29.02
N TYR A 246 -13.00 -1.07 28.32
CA TYR A 246 -13.60 -0.97 26.99
C TYR A 246 -12.90 0.01 26.09
N SER A 247 -13.19 -0.08 24.80
CA SER A 247 -12.78 0.87 23.78
C SER A 247 -13.90 0.98 22.75
N GLU A 248 -14.10 2.15 22.19
CA GLU A 248 -15.12 2.37 21.13
C GLU A 248 -14.83 1.51 19.89
N THR A 249 -13.57 1.18 19.63
CA THR A 249 -13.15 0.31 18.54
C THR A 249 -12.65 -1.05 19.05
N TYR A 250 -11.35 -1.32 18.97
CA TYR A 250 -10.76 -2.62 19.30
C TYR A 250 -9.43 -2.51 20.06
N GLY A 251 -9.20 -1.41 20.76
CA GLY A 251 -7.95 -1.12 21.48
C GLY A 251 -7.62 -2.06 22.68
N LEU A 252 -8.37 -3.15 22.82
CA LEU A 252 -8.25 -4.12 23.92
C LEU A 252 -8.03 -5.54 23.40
N SER A 253 -7.36 -6.38 24.21
CA SER A 253 -7.13 -7.79 23.96
C SER A 253 -7.40 -8.61 25.21
N TRP A 254 -7.99 -9.79 25.03
CA TRP A 254 -8.14 -10.77 26.11
C TRP A 254 -6.85 -11.61 26.32
N TYR A 255 -5.87 -11.54 25.44
CA TYR A 255 -4.52 -12.04 25.71
C TYR A 255 -3.83 -11.10 26.67
N SER A 256 -3.82 -11.49 27.94
CA SER A 256 -3.20 -10.76 29.04
C SER A 256 -2.56 -11.73 30.04
N ARG A 257 -3.28 -12.09 31.09
CA ARG A 257 -2.88 -13.02 32.14
C ARG A 257 -4.00 -14.03 32.37
N ASN A 258 -4.25 -14.89 31.41
CA ASN A 258 -5.33 -15.87 31.47
C ASN A 258 -4.80 -17.30 31.43
N LEU A 259 -5.46 -18.21 32.14
CA LEU A 259 -5.14 -19.62 32.19
C LEU A 259 -6.32 -20.46 31.74
N ALA A 260 -6.07 -21.57 31.06
CA ALA A 260 -7.06 -22.59 30.80
C ALA A 260 -7.11 -23.55 32.00
N ASP A 261 -8.29 -23.73 32.58
CA ASP A 261 -8.54 -24.76 33.58
C ASP A 261 -8.17 -26.15 33.02
N PRO A 262 -7.30 -26.91 33.69
CA PRO A 262 -6.77 -28.16 33.13
C PRO A 262 -7.79 -29.29 33.05
N VAL A 263 -8.96 -29.17 33.76
CA VAL A 263 -10.02 -30.15 33.76
C VAL A 263 -11.13 -29.78 32.80
N THR A 264 -11.59 -28.53 32.86
CA THR A 264 -12.74 -28.07 32.07
C THR A 264 -12.35 -27.41 30.75
N GLY A 265 -11.10 -26.94 30.62
CA GLY A 265 -10.63 -26.14 29.50
C GLY A 265 -11.15 -24.71 29.51
N ASN A 266 -11.91 -24.28 30.47
CA ASN A 266 -12.40 -22.92 30.59
C ASN A 266 -11.25 -21.95 30.85
N ILE A 267 -11.32 -20.78 30.23
CA ILE A 267 -10.32 -19.74 30.41
C ILE A 267 -10.78 -18.79 31.51
N ALA A 268 -9.86 -18.48 32.44
CA ALA A 268 -10.08 -17.52 33.50
C ALA A 268 -8.81 -16.71 33.79
N ALA A 269 -8.98 -15.56 34.44
CA ALA A 269 -7.89 -14.71 34.87
C ALA A 269 -6.93 -15.45 35.80
N ALA A 270 -5.61 -15.32 35.57
CA ALA A 270 -4.60 -15.80 36.50
C ALA A 270 -4.63 -14.98 37.82
N PRO A 271 -4.18 -15.57 38.97
CA PRO A 271 -4.07 -14.81 40.22
C PRO A 271 -3.21 -13.54 40.14
N THR A 272 -2.27 -13.50 39.16
CA THR A 272 -1.42 -12.35 38.89
C THR A 272 -2.03 -11.29 37.99
N CYS A 273 -3.31 -11.42 37.64
CA CYS A 273 -4.08 -10.37 36.99
C CYS A 273 -4.50 -9.31 38.00
N GLU A 274 -3.54 -8.57 38.51
CA GLU A 274 -3.80 -7.43 39.39
C GLU A 274 -3.88 -6.19 38.56
N GLY A 275 -5.08 -5.52 38.51
CA GLY A 275 -5.36 -4.49 37.55
C GLY A 275 -4.65 -3.15 37.80
N ASN A 276 -4.19 -2.56 36.74
CA ASN A 276 -3.90 -1.13 36.59
C ASN A 276 -5.06 -0.46 35.85
N ILE A 277 -6.25 -0.54 36.42
CA ILE A 277 -7.49 -0.07 35.78
C ILE A 277 -7.64 1.44 35.89
N ASP A 278 -6.91 2.09 36.78
CA ASP A 278 -6.98 3.52 37.01
C ASP A 278 -6.30 4.38 35.95
N GLY A 279 -5.69 3.72 34.95
CA GLY A 279 -4.95 4.42 33.88
C GLY A 279 -3.67 5.15 34.33
N SER A 280 -3.27 4.98 35.60
CA SER A 280 -2.10 5.66 36.13
C SER A 280 -0.76 5.08 35.68
N THR A 281 -0.77 3.84 35.18
CA THR A 281 0.39 3.16 34.62
C THR A 281 0.02 2.40 33.34
N THR A 282 0.85 2.54 32.35
CA THR A 282 0.71 1.86 31.06
C THR A 282 1.75 0.73 30.96
N PRO A 283 1.39 -0.48 30.51
CA PRO A 283 0.07 -0.94 30.10
C PRO A 283 -0.82 -1.33 31.28
N TRP A 284 -2.12 -1.11 31.16
CA TRP A 284 -3.06 -1.53 32.18
C TRP A 284 -3.85 -2.77 31.74
N TRP A 285 -4.18 -3.59 32.72
CA TRP A 285 -5.01 -4.77 32.57
C TRP A 285 -5.93 -4.91 33.79
N GLY A 286 -6.98 -5.68 33.64
CA GLY A 286 -7.93 -5.88 34.71
C GLY A 286 -8.63 -7.23 34.63
N PRO A 287 -9.18 -7.70 35.77
CA PRO A 287 -9.74 -9.04 35.91
C PRO A 287 -11.13 -9.20 35.32
N ASP A 288 -11.79 -8.16 34.90
CA ASP A 288 -13.15 -8.26 34.41
C ASP A 288 -13.39 -7.37 33.20
N PHE A 289 -14.12 -7.91 32.23
CA PHE A 289 -14.62 -7.18 31.07
C PHE A 289 -16.15 -6.98 31.16
N GLY A 290 -16.71 -6.96 32.38
CA GLY A 290 -18.13 -6.72 32.58
C GLY A 290 -19.06 -7.75 31.97
N GLY A 291 -18.64 -8.97 31.84
CA GLY A 291 -19.44 -10.01 31.22
C GLY A 291 -19.70 -9.88 29.74
N ALA A 292 -19.06 -8.91 29.13
CA ALA A 292 -19.06 -8.73 27.69
C ALA A 292 -17.67 -8.96 27.11
N ALA A 293 -17.55 -9.45 25.88
CA ALA A 293 -16.27 -9.57 25.19
C ALA A 293 -15.62 -8.18 25.12
N PHE A 294 -14.42 -8.08 25.66
CA PHE A 294 -13.60 -6.85 25.57
C PHE A 294 -14.30 -5.57 26.05
N GLY A 295 -15.04 -5.65 27.16
CA GLY A 295 -15.70 -4.48 27.72
C GLY A 295 -16.90 -3.92 26.93
N GLN A 296 -17.31 -4.61 25.89
CA GLN A 296 -18.53 -4.24 25.16
C GLN A 296 -19.77 -4.78 25.88
N PRO A 297 -20.92 -4.10 25.83
CA PRO A 297 -22.18 -4.67 26.26
C PRO A 297 -22.37 -6.03 25.60
N ALA A 298 -22.93 -7.01 26.33
CA ALA A 298 -23.09 -8.38 25.84
C ALA A 298 -23.59 -8.39 24.39
N LYS A 299 -22.70 -8.70 23.45
CA LYS A 299 -23.05 -8.75 22.04
C LYS A 299 -24.00 -9.94 21.85
N THR A 300 -25.17 -9.66 21.32
CA THR A 300 -26.14 -10.69 20.94
C THR A 300 -25.81 -11.35 19.63
N THR A 301 -24.83 -10.77 18.89
CA THR A 301 -24.37 -11.22 17.54
C THR A 301 -22.86 -11.09 17.40
N GLY A 302 -22.25 -11.93 16.55
CA GLY A 302 -20.83 -11.92 16.25
C GLY A 302 -20.01 -12.99 16.98
N SER A 303 -18.68 -12.99 16.79
CA SER A 303 -17.76 -14.03 17.28
C SER A 303 -17.71 -14.19 18.80
N TYR A 304 -18.25 -13.23 19.54
CA TYR A 304 -18.29 -13.18 20.99
C TYR A 304 -19.73 -13.19 21.54
N ALA A 305 -20.73 -13.57 20.70
CA ALA A 305 -22.10 -13.72 21.14
C ALA A 305 -22.20 -14.86 22.19
N GLY A 306 -22.65 -14.55 23.36
CA GLY A 306 -23.13 -15.52 24.35
C GLY A 306 -22.10 -16.09 25.30
N ALA A 307 -21.05 -15.45 25.69
CA ALA A 307 -20.28 -15.71 26.90
C ALA A 307 -18.76 -15.62 26.71
N VAL A 308 -18.25 -14.46 26.89
CA VAL A 308 -16.92 -14.39 27.52
C VAL A 308 -17.16 -14.67 29.01
N PRO A 309 -16.50 -15.66 29.62
CA PRO A 309 -16.64 -15.90 31.04
C PRO A 309 -16.24 -14.65 31.82
N ARG A 310 -17.02 -14.23 32.81
CA ARG A 310 -16.62 -13.24 33.80
C ARG A 310 -15.28 -13.67 34.41
N GLY A 311 -14.40 -12.69 34.65
CA GLY A 311 -13.10 -12.97 35.25
C GLY A 311 -12.00 -13.29 34.24
N ILE A 312 -12.10 -12.80 33.00
CA ILE A 312 -10.99 -12.79 32.05
C ILE A 312 -10.14 -11.53 32.26
N CYS A 313 -8.81 -11.69 32.22
CA CYS A 313 -7.87 -10.62 32.29
C CYS A 313 -7.73 -9.95 30.92
N GLY A 314 -8.02 -8.66 30.85
CA GLY A 314 -7.88 -7.86 29.64
C GLY A 314 -6.58 -7.06 29.61
N TYR A 315 -6.21 -6.59 28.42
CA TYR A 315 -5.03 -5.78 28.20
C TYR A 315 -5.33 -4.64 27.23
N ALA A 316 -5.03 -3.41 27.63
CA ALA A 316 -5.20 -2.20 26.83
C ALA A 316 -3.98 -1.96 25.92
N TRP A 317 -3.91 -2.64 24.80
CA TRP A 317 -2.77 -2.51 23.90
C TRP A 317 -2.74 -1.15 23.17
N ALA A 318 -3.88 -0.48 23.04
CA ALA A 318 -3.97 0.86 22.47
C ALA A 318 -3.15 1.91 23.26
N ASP A 319 -2.91 1.71 24.54
CA ASP A 319 -2.11 2.62 25.35
C ASP A 319 -0.65 2.72 24.94
N ILE A 320 -0.17 1.74 24.17
CA ILE A 320 1.22 1.61 23.77
C ILE A 320 1.41 1.82 22.28
N MET A 321 0.42 1.39 21.49
CA MET A 321 0.57 1.41 20.03
C MET A 321 0.58 2.82 19.46
N VAL A 322 1.37 2.95 18.42
CA VAL A 322 1.45 4.14 17.59
C VAL A 322 0.39 4.04 16.48
N GLN A 323 -0.39 5.10 16.30
CA GLN A 323 -1.34 5.26 15.21
C GLN A 323 -0.61 5.65 13.92
N ASP A 324 0.15 6.75 13.98
CA ASP A 324 1.02 7.20 12.90
C ASP A 324 2.46 7.11 13.37
N ALA A 325 3.28 6.38 12.62
CA ALA A 325 4.68 6.19 12.94
C ALA A 325 5.49 7.49 12.81
N GLY A 326 6.50 7.63 13.65
CA GLY A 326 7.49 8.68 13.49
C GLY A 326 8.22 8.52 12.16
N LEU A 327 8.48 9.63 11.47
CA LEU A 327 9.09 9.66 10.15
C LEU A 327 10.22 10.68 10.14
N PHE A 328 11.36 10.28 9.56
CA PHE A 328 12.51 11.17 9.30
C PHE A 328 12.92 10.92 7.85
N ARG A 329 12.92 11.97 7.03
CA ARG A 329 13.24 11.85 5.61
C ARG A 329 14.29 12.88 5.21
N ASP A 330 15.34 12.41 4.55
CA ASP A 330 16.37 13.23 3.91
C ASP A 330 16.34 12.97 2.41
N THR A 331 16.26 14.02 1.61
CA THR A 331 16.19 13.92 0.15
C THR A 331 17.17 14.88 -0.51
N VAL A 332 17.80 14.42 -1.58
CA VAL A 332 18.59 15.23 -2.49
C VAL A 332 18.18 14.86 -3.92
N THR A 333 17.79 15.86 -4.71
CA THR A 333 17.44 15.66 -6.13
C THR A 333 18.11 16.72 -6.98
N ALA A 334 18.55 16.33 -8.17
CA ALA A 334 19.07 17.26 -9.19
C ALA A 334 18.45 16.92 -10.54
N ASN A 335 17.98 17.93 -11.24
CA ASN A 335 17.52 17.88 -12.63
C ASN A 335 18.42 18.75 -13.50
N ILE A 336 18.78 18.23 -14.64
CA ILE A 336 19.61 18.93 -15.63
C ILE A 336 18.98 18.72 -17.01
N GLU A 337 18.80 19.78 -17.75
CA GLU A 337 18.51 19.74 -19.16
C GLU A 337 19.49 20.62 -19.89
N HIS A 338 20.04 20.12 -20.99
CA HIS A 338 21.04 20.85 -21.72
C HIS A 338 21.01 20.51 -23.21
N GLU A 339 20.95 21.53 -24.05
CA GLU A 339 21.13 21.43 -25.49
C GLU A 339 22.60 21.18 -25.82
N LEU A 340 22.91 19.98 -26.27
CA LEU A 340 24.26 19.57 -26.64
C LEU A 340 24.64 20.08 -28.05
N ALA A 341 23.65 20.15 -28.93
CA ALA A 341 23.72 20.70 -30.29
C ALA A 341 22.30 21.17 -30.66
N ASP A 342 22.18 21.94 -31.76
CA ASP A 342 20.92 22.55 -32.23
C ASP A 342 19.76 21.54 -32.39
N ASN A 343 20.08 20.23 -32.46
CA ASN A 343 19.10 19.14 -32.65
C ASN A 343 19.32 17.99 -31.67
N ILE A 344 20.06 18.19 -30.59
CA ILE A 344 20.34 17.14 -29.58
C ILE A 344 20.23 17.75 -28.21
N SER A 345 19.34 17.26 -27.41
CA SER A 345 19.20 17.64 -26.01
C SER A 345 19.44 16.44 -25.08
N LEU A 346 19.93 16.73 -23.88
CA LEU A 346 20.15 15.81 -22.80
C LEU A 346 19.28 16.22 -21.61
N TYR A 347 18.42 15.33 -21.15
CA TYR A 347 17.79 15.42 -19.84
C TYR A 347 18.42 14.40 -18.89
N SER A 348 18.66 14.79 -17.64
CA SER A 348 19.11 13.87 -16.60
C SER A 348 18.50 14.25 -15.25
N ARG A 349 18.08 13.24 -14.50
CA ARG A 349 17.65 13.35 -13.11
C ARG A 349 18.44 12.40 -12.24
N ALA A 350 18.88 12.87 -11.09
CA ALA A 350 19.48 12.06 -10.04
C ALA A 350 18.77 12.36 -8.73
N SER A 351 18.28 11.35 -8.04
CA SER A 351 17.61 11.48 -6.75
C SER A 351 18.15 10.46 -5.75
N PHE A 352 18.31 10.90 -4.50
CA PHE A 352 18.62 10.05 -3.38
C PHE A 352 17.68 10.40 -2.23
N VAL A 353 17.04 9.36 -1.67
CA VAL A 353 16.11 9.51 -0.55
C VAL A 353 16.51 8.53 0.54
N ARG A 354 16.59 9.02 1.78
CA ARG A 354 16.65 8.21 2.98
C ARG A 354 15.41 8.47 3.82
N ASN A 355 14.66 7.43 4.05
CA ASN A 355 13.44 7.46 4.86
C ASN A 355 13.60 6.55 6.07
N GLU A 356 13.46 7.09 7.27
CA GLU A 356 13.56 6.37 8.53
C GLU A 356 12.23 6.45 9.25
N SER A 357 11.73 5.33 9.72
CA SER A 357 10.46 5.26 10.45
C SER A 357 10.64 4.49 11.75
N VAL A 358 10.06 5.02 12.81
CA VAL A 358 10.07 4.40 14.13
C VAL A 358 8.64 4.20 14.63
N GLY A 359 8.42 3.10 15.31
CA GLY A 359 7.11 2.83 15.88
C GLY A 359 7.17 1.80 16.99
N ARG A 360 6.07 1.73 17.73
CA ARG A 360 5.99 0.87 18.91
C ARG A 360 4.62 0.18 18.97
N PHE A 361 4.64 -1.07 19.42
CA PHE A 361 3.42 -1.78 19.72
C PHE A 361 3.50 -2.58 21.00
N ALA A 362 2.34 -3.10 21.40
CA ALA A 362 2.19 -3.87 22.60
C ALA A 362 3.16 -5.05 22.68
N PRO A 363 3.53 -5.47 23.89
CA PRO A 363 4.32 -6.66 24.10
C PRO A 363 3.74 -7.87 23.36
N PRO A 364 4.53 -8.88 23.01
CA PRO A 364 4.05 -10.06 22.31
C PRO A 364 2.94 -10.76 23.08
N ALA A 365 1.92 -11.24 22.35
CA ALA A 365 0.85 -12.06 22.89
C ALA A 365 0.97 -13.48 22.33
N ALA A 366 1.01 -14.49 23.19
CA ALA A 366 1.09 -15.87 22.75
C ALA A 366 0.34 -16.82 23.67
N ARG A 367 -0.16 -17.91 23.09
CA ARG A 367 -0.59 -19.08 23.85
C ARG A 367 0.65 -19.85 24.28
N TYR A 368 0.69 -20.21 25.53
CA TYR A 368 1.80 -20.94 26.12
C TYR A 368 1.31 -22.18 26.85
N PRO A 369 1.62 -23.41 26.38
CA PRO A 369 1.03 -24.65 26.90
C PRO A 369 1.75 -25.21 28.12
N GLY A 370 2.53 -24.42 28.84
CA GLY A 370 3.41 -24.97 29.83
C GLY A 370 3.72 -24.14 31.07
N ILE A 371 2.79 -23.29 31.52
CA ILE A 371 2.98 -22.60 32.81
C ILE A 371 3.08 -23.64 33.91
N LEU A 372 4.22 -23.66 34.58
CA LEU A 372 4.54 -24.66 35.59
C LEU A 372 3.63 -24.56 36.82
N ALA A 373 3.41 -25.68 37.54
CA ALA A 373 2.70 -25.66 38.79
C ALA A 373 3.40 -24.83 39.90
N SER A 374 4.70 -24.64 39.76
CA SER A 374 5.51 -23.80 40.65
C SER A 374 5.44 -22.30 40.35
N ASP A 375 4.86 -21.90 39.20
CA ASP A 375 4.70 -20.49 38.84
C ASP A 375 3.64 -19.84 39.73
N PRO A 376 3.90 -18.68 40.35
CA PRO A 376 2.91 -17.97 41.17
C PRO A 376 1.62 -17.60 40.43
N ALA A 377 1.67 -17.51 39.11
CA ALA A 377 0.49 -17.26 38.28
C ALA A 377 -0.39 -18.49 38.09
N ASN A 378 0.10 -19.68 38.38
CA ASN A 378 -0.62 -20.94 38.20
C ASN A 378 -1.21 -21.46 39.53
N PRO A 379 -2.51 -21.39 39.73
CA PRO A 379 -3.15 -21.89 40.97
C PRO A 379 -3.36 -23.42 40.99
N TYR A 380 -2.94 -24.15 39.98
CA TYR A 380 -3.18 -25.57 39.80
C TYR A 380 -1.91 -26.39 40.13
N ASP A 381 -2.08 -27.61 40.60
CA ASP A 381 -0.96 -28.54 40.91
C ASP A 381 -0.35 -29.20 39.67
N GLN A 382 -0.63 -28.68 38.46
CA GLN A 382 -0.12 -29.22 37.21
C GLN A 382 0.15 -28.10 36.18
N LYS A 383 0.89 -28.42 35.14
CA LYS A 383 1.13 -27.51 34.04
C LYS A 383 -0.18 -27.12 33.37
N VAL A 384 -0.35 -25.85 33.10
CA VAL A 384 -1.56 -25.30 32.44
C VAL A 384 -1.19 -24.48 31.20
N THR A 385 -2.18 -24.33 30.30
CA THR A 385 -2.04 -23.42 29.18
C THR A 385 -2.34 -22.00 29.63
N GLY A 386 -1.42 -21.09 29.36
CA GLY A 386 -1.62 -19.66 29.50
C GLY A 386 -1.91 -18.97 28.18
N TYR A 387 -2.74 -17.92 28.26
CA TYR A 387 -2.96 -16.94 27.20
C TYR A 387 -2.35 -15.63 27.68
N TRP A 388 -1.08 -15.40 27.26
CA TRP A 388 -0.19 -14.52 27.97
C TRP A 388 0.21 -13.33 27.09
N ARG A 389 0.28 -12.16 27.72
CA ARG A 389 0.94 -10.97 27.19
C ARG A 389 2.27 -10.82 27.89
N TRP A 390 3.36 -10.94 27.14
CA TRP A 390 4.74 -10.99 27.66
C TRP A 390 5.27 -9.58 27.96
N THR A 391 4.64 -8.91 28.93
CA THR A 391 5.02 -7.56 29.36
C THR A 391 6.42 -7.52 29.95
N GLU A 392 6.92 -8.64 30.44
CA GLU A 392 8.25 -8.79 31.00
C GLU A 392 9.35 -8.56 29.97
N ILE A 393 9.12 -8.92 28.71
CA ILE A 393 10.07 -8.71 27.61
C ILE A 393 10.14 -7.23 27.25
N GLY A 394 9.02 -6.51 27.40
CA GLY A 394 8.87 -5.11 27.01
C GLY A 394 7.99 -4.92 25.79
N ASN A 395 7.81 -3.66 25.42
CA ASN A 395 7.03 -3.27 24.23
C ASN A 395 7.84 -3.55 22.97
N ARG A 396 7.19 -4.19 21.98
CA ARG A 396 7.85 -4.37 20.68
C ARG A 396 8.12 -3.01 20.06
N GLY A 397 9.33 -2.81 19.58
CA GLY A 397 9.74 -1.63 18.85
C GLY A 397 10.14 -2.01 17.44
N MET A 398 9.83 -1.17 16.48
CA MET A 398 10.28 -1.34 15.10
C MET A 398 11.00 -0.08 14.61
N HIS A 399 12.02 -0.31 13.82
CA HIS A 399 12.85 0.70 13.23
C HIS A 399 13.14 0.31 11.79
N TYR A 400 12.61 1.09 10.85
CA TYR A 400 12.79 0.94 9.42
C TYR A 400 13.74 2.00 8.91
N VAL A 401 14.65 1.61 8.05
CA VAL A 401 15.53 2.51 7.32
C VAL A 401 15.51 2.11 5.87
N ASP A 402 14.98 2.98 5.02
CA ASP A 402 14.90 2.81 3.59
C ASP A 402 15.80 3.82 2.89
N GLN A 403 16.50 3.37 1.87
CA GLN A 403 17.33 4.20 1.01
C GLN A 403 17.00 3.88 -0.44
N ALA A 404 16.69 4.91 -1.20
CA ALA A 404 16.45 4.77 -2.64
C ALA A 404 17.33 5.75 -3.41
N SER A 405 17.85 5.31 -4.52
CA SER A 405 18.51 6.14 -5.51
C SER A 405 17.89 5.92 -6.88
N ASP A 406 17.58 6.99 -7.58
CA ASP A 406 17.07 6.97 -8.95
C ASP A 406 17.96 7.83 -9.83
N PHE A 407 18.38 7.28 -10.96
CA PHE A 407 19.13 7.99 -11.98
C PHE A 407 18.46 7.77 -13.33
N VAL A 408 18.21 8.87 -14.04
CA VAL A 408 17.66 8.90 -15.40
C VAL A 408 18.58 9.70 -16.29
N ALA A 409 18.80 9.23 -17.49
CA ALA A 409 19.43 9.98 -18.59
C ALA A 409 18.63 9.74 -19.86
N GLU A 410 18.28 10.80 -20.58
CA GLU A 410 17.55 10.75 -21.83
C GLU A 410 18.21 11.69 -22.85
N LEU A 411 18.47 11.18 -24.03
CA LEU A 411 18.92 11.95 -25.20
C LEU A 411 17.76 12.06 -26.18
N SER A 412 17.41 13.28 -26.55
CA SER A 412 16.44 13.58 -27.60
C SER A 412 17.18 14.06 -28.85
N PHE A 413 16.78 13.54 -29.99
CA PHE A 413 17.34 13.85 -31.32
C PHE A 413 16.21 14.34 -32.21
N ASP A 414 16.21 15.61 -32.59
CA ASP A 414 15.36 16.14 -33.66
C ASP A 414 15.99 15.80 -35.02
N VAL A 415 15.51 14.68 -35.59
CA VAL A 415 16.00 14.17 -36.89
C VAL A 415 15.54 15.07 -38.03
N SER A 416 14.36 15.62 -37.90
CA SER A 416 13.76 16.68 -38.74
C SER A 416 12.68 17.41 -37.93
N ASP A 417 12.07 18.47 -38.52
CA ASP A 417 10.97 19.22 -37.88
C ASP A 417 9.78 18.34 -37.51
N ASP A 418 9.62 17.18 -38.16
CA ASP A 418 8.48 16.24 -37.93
C ASP A 418 8.91 14.91 -37.31
N ILE A 419 10.17 14.72 -36.94
CA ILE A 419 10.66 13.42 -36.41
C ILE A 419 11.57 13.64 -35.21
N GLU A 420 11.13 13.20 -34.04
CA GLU A 420 11.92 13.14 -32.83
C GLU A 420 12.21 11.68 -32.42
N VAL A 421 13.46 11.41 -32.05
CA VAL A 421 13.88 10.12 -31.50
C VAL A 421 14.45 10.33 -30.10
N LYS A 422 13.96 9.58 -29.11
CA LYS A 422 14.49 9.60 -27.75
C LYS A 422 15.12 8.26 -27.39
N VAL A 423 16.23 8.32 -26.67
CA VAL A 423 16.89 7.15 -26.10
C VAL A 423 17.07 7.40 -24.62
N GLY A 424 16.46 6.56 -23.81
CA GLY A 424 16.43 6.69 -22.37
C GLY A 424 17.12 5.53 -21.64
N HIS A 425 17.71 5.86 -20.49
CA HIS A 425 18.24 4.91 -19.53
C HIS A 425 17.84 5.32 -18.12
N GLN A 426 17.38 4.35 -17.31
CA GLN A 426 17.02 4.56 -15.90
C GLN A 426 17.62 3.45 -15.06
N VAL A 427 18.17 3.81 -13.91
CA VAL A 427 18.59 2.88 -12.86
C VAL A 427 18.00 3.32 -11.55
N ASN A 428 17.26 2.44 -10.89
CA ASN A 428 16.79 2.65 -9.54
C ASN A 428 17.30 1.53 -8.61
N LYS A 429 17.76 1.91 -7.43
CA LYS A 429 18.17 0.97 -6.39
C LYS A 429 17.47 1.33 -5.09
N PHE A 430 16.89 0.34 -4.47
CA PHE A 430 16.28 0.43 -3.15
C PHE A 430 16.97 -0.56 -2.21
N TYR A 431 17.34 -0.08 -1.05
CA TYR A 431 17.82 -0.89 0.06
C TYR A 431 17.03 -0.54 1.31
N GLY A 432 16.46 -1.53 1.98
CA GLY A 432 15.69 -1.36 3.21
C GLY A 432 16.14 -2.30 4.31
N THR A 433 16.03 -1.85 5.54
CA THR A 433 16.26 -2.67 6.74
C THR A 433 15.13 -2.46 7.73
N ASP A 434 14.55 -3.55 8.21
CA ASP A 434 13.58 -3.57 9.31
C ASP A 434 14.22 -4.25 10.52
N ILE A 435 14.28 -3.55 11.65
CA ILE A 435 14.79 -4.09 12.92
C ILE A 435 13.66 -4.09 13.95
N GLY A 436 13.16 -5.28 14.26
CA GLY A 436 12.18 -5.49 15.32
C GLY A 436 12.85 -5.90 16.64
N ARG A 437 12.46 -5.28 17.75
CA ARG A 437 13.00 -5.58 19.09
C ARG A 437 11.91 -6.06 20.02
N TYR A 438 12.30 -6.86 21.01
CA TYR A 438 11.41 -7.38 22.05
C TYR A 438 10.29 -8.26 21.50
N TYR A 439 10.58 -9.05 20.48
CA TYR A 439 9.71 -10.12 20.01
C TYR A 439 9.85 -11.36 20.89
N LEU A 440 8.84 -12.23 20.86
CA LEU A 440 8.85 -13.48 21.61
C LEU A 440 9.59 -14.57 20.83
N ASP A 441 10.63 -15.17 21.44
CA ASP A 441 11.32 -16.33 20.91
C ASP A 441 10.66 -17.63 21.43
N TYR A 442 10.03 -18.38 20.55
CA TYR A 442 9.39 -19.66 20.91
C TYR A 442 10.42 -20.75 21.28
N ALA A 443 11.60 -20.76 20.66
CA ALA A 443 12.64 -21.72 21.00
C ALA A 443 13.19 -21.46 22.42
N GLY A 444 13.39 -20.19 22.79
CA GLY A 444 13.75 -19.80 24.15
C GLY A 444 12.64 -20.12 25.15
N LEU A 445 11.38 -19.93 24.77
CA LEU A 445 10.22 -20.28 25.57
C LEU A 445 10.20 -21.78 25.87
N ASP A 446 10.38 -22.63 24.87
CA ASP A 446 10.41 -24.08 25.00
C ASP A 446 11.62 -24.53 25.84
N SER A 447 12.79 -23.90 25.66
CA SER A 447 13.99 -24.16 26.45
C SER A 447 13.80 -23.83 27.93
N ASN A 448 13.18 -22.69 28.25
CA ASN A 448 12.84 -22.31 29.62
C ASN A 448 11.92 -23.32 30.28
N LEU A 449 10.95 -23.80 29.50
CA LEU A 449 10.00 -24.82 29.96
C LEU A 449 10.72 -26.16 30.28
N TYR A 450 11.59 -26.59 29.38
CA TYR A 450 12.32 -27.85 29.52
C TYR A 450 13.27 -27.81 30.73
N ASN A 451 13.89 -26.66 31.01
CA ASN A 451 14.88 -26.45 32.05
C ASN A 451 14.26 -25.89 33.35
N ASP A 452 12.95 -25.76 33.45
CA ASP A 452 12.23 -25.17 34.59
C ASP A 452 12.78 -23.78 35.02
N VAL A 453 13.16 -22.96 34.04
CA VAL A 453 13.67 -21.60 34.29
C VAL A 453 12.49 -20.66 34.56
N PRO A 454 12.48 -19.90 35.67
CA PRO A 454 11.40 -18.96 35.99
C PRO A 454 11.31 -17.85 34.96
N PHE A 455 10.10 -17.51 34.51
CA PHE A 455 9.86 -16.49 33.51
C PHE A 455 10.42 -15.11 33.86
N GLY A 456 10.25 -14.66 35.08
CA GLY A 456 10.74 -13.35 35.54
C GLY A 456 12.22 -13.29 35.88
N SER A 457 12.99 -14.36 35.69
CA SER A 457 14.45 -14.33 35.91
C SER A 457 15.16 -13.65 34.72
N GLU A 458 16.28 -13.00 34.95
CA GLU A 458 17.09 -12.37 33.92
C GLU A 458 17.44 -13.35 32.77
N ALA A 459 17.87 -14.55 33.12
CA ALA A 459 18.16 -15.61 32.16
C ALA A 459 16.92 -16.05 31.37
N GLY A 460 15.76 -16.14 32.04
CA GLY A 460 14.50 -16.46 31.43
C GLY A 460 14.03 -15.38 30.43
N LEU A 461 14.11 -14.13 30.83
CA LEU A 461 13.75 -12.98 29.96
C LEU A 461 14.67 -12.85 28.74
N TYR A 462 15.99 -13.07 28.96
CA TYR A 462 16.97 -13.05 27.87
C TYR A 462 16.66 -14.14 26.81
N ALA A 463 16.33 -15.33 27.24
CA ALA A 463 15.99 -16.43 26.34
C ALA A 463 14.68 -16.21 25.60
N LEU A 464 13.72 -15.48 26.19
CA LEU A 464 12.41 -15.19 25.59
C LEU A 464 12.43 -14.05 24.58
N SER A 465 13.45 -13.19 24.57
CA SER A 465 13.48 -11.99 23.75
C SER A 465 14.25 -12.20 22.46
N ALA A 466 13.59 -11.98 21.34
CA ALA A 466 14.20 -11.97 20.01
C ALA A 466 14.30 -10.55 19.44
N THR A 467 15.38 -10.33 18.66
CA THR A 467 15.50 -9.21 17.72
C THR A 467 15.36 -9.77 16.33
N THR A 468 14.43 -9.23 15.57
CA THR A 468 14.19 -9.59 14.16
C THR A 468 14.92 -8.63 13.24
N VAL A 469 15.41 -9.14 12.13
CA VAL A 469 16.04 -8.35 11.08
C VAL A 469 15.52 -8.82 9.75
N VAL A 470 15.06 -7.87 8.93
CA VAL A 470 14.73 -8.12 7.52
C VAL A 470 15.52 -7.13 6.69
N GLU A 471 16.21 -7.62 5.68
CA GLU A 471 16.91 -6.81 4.69
C GLU A 471 16.19 -6.94 3.35
N TYR A 472 15.95 -5.81 2.70
CA TYR A 472 15.31 -5.72 1.39
C TYR A 472 16.27 -5.09 0.40
N ASP A 473 16.32 -5.64 -0.80
CA ASP A 473 17.06 -5.10 -1.94
C ASP A 473 16.20 -5.19 -3.18
N ASN A 474 16.11 -4.09 -3.93
CA ASN A 474 15.46 -4.05 -5.22
C ASN A 474 16.33 -3.25 -6.18
N HIS A 475 16.59 -3.81 -7.35
CA HIS A 475 17.31 -3.14 -8.42
C HIS A 475 16.46 -3.18 -9.67
N TYR A 476 16.19 -1.99 -10.23
CA TYR A 476 15.45 -1.80 -11.47
C TYR A 476 16.32 -1.05 -12.46
N GLU A 477 16.49 -1.59 -13.66
CA GLU A 477 17.22 -0.98 -14.76
C GLU A 477 16.38 -1.04 -16.02
N LYS A 478 16.24 0.09 -16.72
CA LYS A 478 15.43 0.21 -17.94
C LYS A 478 16.20 0.94 -19.03
N ASN A 479 16.07 0.43 -20.25
CA ASN A 479 16.51 1.06 -21.48
C ASN A 479 15.32 1.21 -22.41
N ASP A 480 15.15 2.35 -23.04
CA ASP A 480 14.05 2.61 -23.96
C ASP A 480 14.46 3.45 -25.15
N VAL A 481 13.73 3.24 -26.24
CA VAL A 481 13.82 4.08 -27.43
C VAL A 481 12.40 4.36 -27.93
N THR A 482 12.11 5.62 -28.26
CA THR A 482 10.87 6.04 -28.89
C THR A 482 11.16 6.86 -30.14
N ALA A 483 10.27 6.78 -31.11
CA ALA A 483 10.28 7.64 -32.29
C ALA A 483 8.87 8.22 -32.47
N GLN A 484 8.79 9.54 -32.46
CA GLN A 484 7.58 10.29 -32.77
C GLN A 484 7.67 10.82 -34.20
N PHE A 485 6.57 10.69 -34.91
CA PHE A 485 6.38 11.18 -36.27
C PHE A 485 5.18 12.10 -36.29
N ASP A 486 5.40 13.37 -36.49
CA ASP A 486 4.35 14.37 -36.67
C ASP A 486 4.05 14.60 -38.16
N ASN A 487 2.94 15.20 -38.47
CA ASN A 487 2.51 15.52 -39.84
C ASN A 487 2.53 14.30 -40.79
N VAL A 488 2.26 13.09 -40.28
CA VAL A 488 2.22 11.85 -41.07
C VAL A 488 1.18 11.93 -42.18
N MET A 489 0.04 12.53 -41.89
CA MET A 489 -1.06 12.73 -42.82
C MET A 489 -1.97 13.88 -42.35
N GLU A 490 -2.44 14.72 -43.29
CA GLU A 490 -3.42 15.75 -42.99
C GLU A 490 -4.85 15.20 -43.03
N LEU A 491 -5.60 15.47 -41.96
CA LEU A 491 -7.04 15.23 -41.85
C LEU A 491 -7.80 16.56 -41.72
N PRO A 492 -9.14 16.57 -41.86
CA PRO A 492 -9.90 17.81 -41.74
C PRO A 492 -9.76 18.55 -40.40
N GLY A 493 -9.38 17.87 -39.32
CA GLY A 493 -9.13 18.45 -38.00
C GLY A 493 -7.67 18.82 -37.72
N GLY A 494 -6.74 18.39 -38.55
CA GLY A 494 -5.30 18.65 -38.39
C GLY A 494 -4.42 17.46 -38.77
N SER A 495 -3.14 17.56 -38.44
CA SER A 495 -2.14 16.55 -38.80
C SER A 495 -2.19 15.34 -37.84
N VAL A 496 -1.99 14.15 -38.41
CA VAL A 496 -1.85 12.90 -37.65
C VAL A 496 -0.46 12.79 -37.05
N SER A 497 -0.37 12.51 -35.77
CA SER A 497 0.88 12.17 -35.04
C SER A 497 0.90 10.70 -34.64
N VAL A 498 2.05 10.05 -34.78
CA VAL A 498 2.26 8.64 -34.45
C VAL A 498 3.54 8.50 -33.63
N LEU A 499 3.47 7.73 -32.54
CA LEU A 499 4.64 7.35 -31.75
C LEU A 499 4.77 5.83 -31.73
N VAL A 500 5.98 5.33 -31.87
CA VAL A 500 6.32 3.91 -31.65
C VAL A 500 7.50 3.82 -30.70
N GLY A 501 7.51 2.77 -29.88
CA GLY A 501 8.57 2.59 -28.90
C GLY A 501 8.86 1.15 -28.56
N TYR A 502 10.06 0.97 -28.05
CA TYR A 502 10.55 -0.28 -27.46
C TYR A 502 11.16 0.01 -26.10
N GLU A 503 10.86 -0.83 -25.12
CA GLU A 503 11.42 -0.80 -23.78
C GLU A 503 11.93 -2.19 -23.40
N TYR A 504 13.08 -2.21 -22.75
CA TYR A 504 13.61 -3.39 -22.06
C TYR A 504 13.91 -3.00 -20.62
N PHE A 505 13.42 -3.77 -19.66
CA PHE A 505 13.82 -3.57 -18.28
C PHE A 505 14.10 -4.87 -17.54
N GLU A 506 14.98 -4.77 -16.57
CA GLU A 506 15.29 -5.83 -15.61
C GLU A 506 14.88 -5.35 -14.21
N ASN A 507 14.32 -6.26 -13.43
CA ASN A 507 14.01 -6.02 -12.03
C ASN A 507 14.44 -7.21 -11.17
N THR A 508 15.22 -6.93 -10.13
CA THR A 508 15.58 -7.91 -9.10
C THR A 508 14.91 -7.55 -7.80
N TYR A 509 14.48 -8.53 -7.07
CA TYR A 509 13.87 -8.43 -5.76
C TYR A 509 14.53 -9.39 -4.80
N SER A 510 14.84 -8.92 -3.59
CA SER A 510 15.31 -9.76 -2.50
C SER A 510 14.71 -9.30 -1.18
N ALA A 511 14.21 -10.24 -0.40
CA ALA A 511 13.88 -10.06 1.00
C ALA A 511 14.57 -11.16 1.78
N ALA A 512 15.40 -10.81 2.76
CA ALA A 512 16.15 -11.75 3.57
C ALA A 512 15.78 -11.56 5.06
N TYR A 513 15.11 -12.55 5.62
CA TYR A 513 14.73 -12.60 7.02
C TYR A 513 15.82 -13.25 7.86
N ASP A 514 15.93 -12.87 9.14
CA ASP A 514 16.74 -13.59 10.09
C ASP A 514 16.24 -15.05 10.23
N LYS A 515 17.18 -15.96 10.58
CA LYS A 515 16.91 -17.41 10.62
C LYS A 515 15.80 -17.82 11.61
N HIS A 516 15.58 -17.05 12.71
CA HIS A 516 14.55 -17.35 13.70
C HIS A 516 13.17 -16.98 13.19
N SER A 517 13.04 -15.82 12.52
CA SER A 517 11.81 -15.39 11.84
C SER A 517 11.46 -16.36 10.71
N GLU A 518 12.42 -16.72 9.85
CA GLU A 518 12.22 -17.65 8.74
C GLU A 518 11.86 -19.06 9.22
N GLY A 519 12.46 -19.51 10.32
CA GLY A 519 12.14 -20.79 10.96
C GLY A 519 10.81 -20.81 11.73
N GLY A 520 10.07 -19.67 11.79
CA GLY A 520 8.81 -19.57 12.53
C GLY A 520 8.97 -19.57 14.05
N PHE A 521 10.18 -19.31 14.57
CA PHE A 521 10.45 -19.30 16.01
C PHE A 521 10.13 -17.96 16.68
N VAL A 522 9.81 -16.92 15.91
CA VAL A 522 9.51 -15.59 16.45
C VAL A 522 8.02 -15.31 16.42
N GLY A 523 7.44 -15.06 17.60
CA GLY A 523 6.03 -14.74 17.73
C GLY A 523 5.71 -13.34 17.20
N GLY A 524 4.98 -13.26 16.09
CA GLY A 524 4.57 -12.02 15.43
C GLY A 524 5.53 -11.52 14.35
N SER A 525 6.56 -12.30 14.02
CA SER A 525 7.41 -12.11 12.85
C SER A 525 7.54 -13.47 12.15
N ALA A 526 6.69 -13.72 11.18
CA ALA A 526 6.85 -14.84 10.26
C ALA A 526 7.29 -14.27 8.94
N GLY A 527 8.45 -14.61 8.46
CA GLY A 527 9.02 -14.04 7.26
C GLY A 527 9.22 -15.05 6.15
N ASN A 528 8.98 -14.58 4.93
CA ASN A 528 9.27 -15.31 3.70
C ASN A 528 10.49 -14.67 3.06
N SER A 529 11.70 -15.19 3.35
CA SER A 529 12.83 -14.85 2.49
C SER A 529 12.51 -15.25 1.06
N GLY A 530 12.99 -14.49 0.12
CA GLY A 530 12.77 -14.77 -1.29
C GLY A 530 13.61 -13.87 -2.17
N THR A 531 13.96 -14.39 -3.33
CA THR A 531 14.65 -13.62 -4.37
C THR A 531 13.95 -13.87 -5.68
N GLY A 532 13.73 -12.80 -6.43
CA GLY A 532 13.14 -12.87 -7.77
C GLY A 532 13.95 -12.07 -8.77
N TYR A 533 13.89 -12.51 -10.01
CA TYR A 533 14.43 -11.80 -11.16
C TYR A 533 13.38 -11.82 -12.28
N ARG A 534 13.27 -10.70 -12.95
CA ARG A 534 12.35 -10.52 -14.08
C ARG A 534 12.98 -9.60 -15.09
N ASP A 535 12.95 -9.98 -16.33
CA ASP A 535 13.18 -9.12 -17.48
C ASP A 535 11.93 -9.05 -18.35
N VAL A 536 11.75 -7.92 -19.00
CA VAL A 536 10.57 -7.63 -19.81
C VAL A 536 10.96 -6.89 -21.08
N ASP A 537 10.54 -7.43 -22.20
CA ASP A 537 10.57 -6.78 -23.50
C ASP A 537 9.20 -6.19 -23.83
N SER A 538 9.15 -4.93 -24.24
CA SER A 538 7.88 -4.24 -24.51
C SER A 538 7.93 -3.53 -25.86
N PHE A 539 6.86 -3.72 -26.66
CA PHE A 539 6.57 -2.95 -27.85
C PHE A 539 5.28 -2.17 -27.70
N PHE A 540 5.29 -0.89 -28.03
CA PHE A 540 4.10 -0.05 -27.94
C PHE A 540 4.02 0.96 -29.07
N GLY A 541 2.80 1.44 -29.30
CA GLY A 541 2.54 2.50 -30.26
C GLY A 541 1.30 3.30 -29.87
N GLU A 542 1.32 4.56 -30.25
CA GLU A 542 0.23 5.51 -30.03
C GLU A 542 0.02 6.33 -31.30
N ALA A 543 -1.23 6.67 -31.62
CA ALA A 543 -1.56 7.55 -32.73
C ALA A 543 -2.73 8.47 -32.38
N ILE A 544 -2.62 9.72 -32.78
CA ILE A 544 -3.62 10.78 -32.65
C ILE A 544 -4.14 11.15 -34.01
N PHE A 545 -5.44 11.03 -34.19
CA PHE A 545 -6.16 11.34 -35.45
C PHE A 545 -7.13 12.51 -35.25
N PRO A 546 -6.78 13.73 -35.60
CA PRO A 546 -7.71 14.86 -35.64
C PRO A 546 -8.72 14.71 -36.80
N ILE A 547 -9.81 13.97 -36.57
CA ILE A 547 -10.76 13.53 -37.61
C ILE A 547 -11.48 14.71 -38.25
N ALA A 548 -11.88 15.69 -37.42
CA ALA A 548 -12.54 16.91 -37.84
C ALA A 548 -12.24 18.03 -36.82
N PRO A 549 -12.50 19.32 -37.17
CA PRO A 549 -12.37 20.38 -36.17
C PRO A 549 -13.07 20.04 -34.86
N GLY A 550 -12.37 20.09 -33.77
CA GLY A 550 -12.86 19.72 -32.44
C GLY A 550 -13.16 18.22 -32.19
N LEU A 551 -12.78 17.32 -33.11
CA LEU A 551 -12.96 15.88 -32.93
C LEU A 551 -11.63 15.12 -33.14
N GLU A 552 -11.12 14.53 -32.08
CA GLU A 552 -9.87 13.77 -32.06
C GLU A 552 -10.14 12.33 -31.64
N LEU A 553 -9.49 11.38 -32.29
CA LEU A 553 -9.46 9.96 -31.94
C LEU A 553 -8.05 9.57 -31.55
N ASN A 554 -7.88 9.00 -30.37
CA ASN A 554 -6.62 8.47 -29.87
C ASN A 554 -6.69 6.96 -29.83
N VAL A 555 -5.65 6.29 -30.31
CA VAL A 555 -5.50 4.84 -30.19
C VAL A 555 -4.11 4.50 -29.68
N SER A 556 -4.02 3.53 -28.79
CA SER A 556 -2.75 2.99 -28.33
C SER A 556 -2.80 1.49 -28.17
N PHE A 557 -1.65 0.86 -28.36
CA PHE A 557 -1.48 -0.57 -28.13
C PHE A 557 -0.12 -0.83 -27.48
N ARG A 558 -0.06 -1.91 -26.68
CA ARG A 558 1.19 -2.38 -26.07
C ARG A 558 1.16 -3.89 -25.93
N THR A 559 2.31 -4.52 -26.15
CA THR A 559 2.56 -5.92 -25.80
C THR A 559 3.83 -5.98 -24.95
N ASP A 560 3.74 -6.71 -23.83
CA ASP A 560 4.83 -6.95 -22.89
C ASP A 560 5.12 -8.43 -22.81
N ASP A 561 6.37 -8.84 -22.95
CA ASP A 561 6.81 -10.23 -22.82
C ASP A 561 7.69 -10.40 -21.59
N TYR A 562 7.11 -11.02 -20.57
CA TYR A 562 7.73 -11.23 -19.26
C TYR A 562 8.45 -12.57 -19.22
N SER A 563 9.69 -12.61 -18.76
CA SER A 563 10.48 -13.83 -18.64
C SER A 563 9.88 -14.88 -17.69
N ASP A 564 8.96 -14.49 -16.81
CA ASP A 564 8.43 -15.33 -15.72
C ASP A 564 6.92 -15.64 -15.81
N VAL A 565 6.11 -14.76 -16.42
CA VAL A 565 4.65 -14.91 -16.45
C VAL A 565 4.04 -14.91 -17.85
N GLY A 566 4.89 -14.82 -18.89
CA GLY A 566 4.46 -14.83 -20.29
C GLY A 566 4.00 -13.45 -20.78
N SER A 567 3.34 -13.41 -21.93
CA SER A 567 3.01 -12.19 -22.64
C SER A 567 1.66 -11.63 -22.21
N ALA A 568 1.54 -10.30 -22.19
CA ALA A 568 0.31 -9.56 -21.93
C ALA A 568 0.14 -8.44 -22.97
N ASP A 569 -1.07 -8.30 -23.49
CA ASP A 569 -1.45 -7.27 -24.45
C ASP A 569 -2.41 -6.27 -23.83
N SER A 570 -2.36 -5.01 -24.25
CA SER A 570 -3.30 -3.96 -23.86
C SER A 570 -3.56 -2.97 -24.98
N ASN A 571 -4.81 -2.57 -25.10
CA ASN A 571 -5.28 -1.66 -26.14
C ASN A 571 -6.12 -0.54 -25.51
N LYS A 572 -6.12 0.65 -26.10
CA LYS A 572 -6.98 1.76 -25.69
C LYS A 572 -7.46 2.55 -26.90
N ILE A 573 -8.69 2.98 -26.84
CA ILE A 573 -9.30 3.93 -27.76
C ILE A 573 -9.91 5.07 -26.96
N GLY A 574 -9.60 6.31 -27.33
CA GLY A 574 -10.11 7.51 -26.70
C GLY A 574 -10.67 8.49 -27.73
N ILE A 575 -11.70 9.20 -27.35
CA ILE A 575 -12.32 10.26 -28.17
C ILE A 575 -12.32 11.54 -27.35
N LEU A 576 -11.84 12.62 -27.95
CA LEU A 576 -11.96 13.99 -27.48
C LEU A 576 -12.88 14.75 -28.46
N PHE A 577 -13.88 15.41 -27.90
CA PHE A 577 -14.83 16.22 -28.69
C PHE A 577 -15.05 17.58 -28.06
N GLU A 578 -14.67 18.62 -28.78
CA GLU A 578 -14.80 20.03 -28.44
C GLU A 578 -15.77 20.70 -29.48
N PRO A 579 -17.09 20.68 -29.26
CA PRO A 579 -18.06 21.14 -30.25
C PRO A 579 -18.08 22.66 -30.38
N ASP A 580 -17.80 23.20 -31.54
CA ASP A 580 -17.89 24.65 -31.84
C ASP A 580 -19.28 25.26 -31.54
N PHE A 581 -20.35 24.44 -31.62
CA PHE A 581 -21.72 24.88 -31.36
C PHE A 581 -22.10 24.98 -29.88
N ILE A 582 -21.22 24.50 -28.95
CA ILE A 582 -21.29 24.69 -27.50
C ILE A 582 -19.88 25.10 -27.03
N PRO A 583 -19.48 26.36 -27.22
CA PRO A 583 -18.15 26.81 -26.81
C PRO A 583 -17.90 26.56 -25.34
N GLY A 584 -16.66 26.23 -24.99
CA GLY A 584 -16.24 25.92 -23.62
C GLY A 584 -16.63 24.52 -23.13
N THR A 585 -17.19 23.66 -23.99
CA THR A 585 -17.50 22.26 -23.62
C THR A 585 -16.46 21.31 -24.16
N ILE A 586 -15.99 20.43 -23.31
CA ILE A 586 -15.09 19.32 -23.65
C ILE A 586 -15.76 18.02 -23.26
N MET A 587 -15.84 17.07 -24.17
CA MET A 587 -16.37 15.74 -23.93
C MET A 587 -15.28 14.71 -24.23
N LYS A 588 -15.13 13.73 -23.33
CA LYS A 588 -14.14 12.66 -23.46
C LYS A 588 -14.81 11.30 -23.25
N ALA A 589 -14.39 10.31 -24.00
CA ALA A 589 -14.80 8.92 -23.79
C ALA A 589 -13.61 8.00 -24.05
N ASN A 590 -13.35 7.05 -23.13
CA ASN A 590 -12.27 6.10 -23.27
C ASN A 590 -12.78 4.69 -23.00
N TYR A 591 -12.30 3.74 -23.78
CA TYR A 591 -12.35 2.32 -23.51
C TYR A 591 -10.93 1.76 -23.58
N GLY A 592 -10.51 1.01 -22.58
CA GLY A 592 -9.17 0.43 -22.53
C GLY A 592 -9.14 -0.91 -21.81
N GLU A 593 -8.18 -1.72 -22.24
CA GLU A 593 -7.78 -2.96 -21.60
C GLU A 593 -6.50 -2.73 -20.80
N GLY A 594 -6.38 -3.38 -19.65
CA GLY A 594 -5.20 -3.27 -18.81
C GLY A 594 -4.80 -4.61 -18.23
N PHE A 595 -3.61 -4.68 -17.66
CA PHE A 595 -3.14 -5.87 -16.99
C PHE A 595 -2.20 -5.52 -15.83
N ARG A 596 -2.02 -6.50 -14.91
CA ARG A 596 -1.02 -6.43 -13.85
C ARG A 596 -0.29 -7.76 -13.70
N ALA A 597 1.02 -7.74 -13.78
CA ALA A 597 1.86 -8.89 -13.48
C ALA A 597 1.88 -9.19 -11.97
N PRO A 598 1.96 -10.47 -11.54
CA PRO A 598 2.11 -10.83 -10.13
C PRO A 598 3.36 -10.23 -9.49
N GLY A 599 3.30 -9.96 -8.19
CA GLY A 599 4.47 -9.58 -7.42
C GLY A 599 5.52 -10.68 -7.32
N MET A 600 6.78 -10.33 -7.29
CA MET A 600 7.86 -11.32 -7.19
C MET A 600 7.88 -12.05 -5.85
N ASP A 601 7.42 -11.43 -4.76
CA ASP A 601 7.22 -12.08 -3.46
C ASP A 601 6.19 -13.22 -3.54
N THR A 602 5.12 -13.00 -4.29
CA THR A 602 4.04 -14.00 -4.46
C THR A 602 4.44 -15.15 -5.37
N LEU A 603 5.38 -14.92 -6.30
CA LEU A 603 5.90 -15.94 -7.21
C LEU A 603 7.05 -16.74 -6.60
N TYR A 604 7.96 -16.10 -5.86
CA TYR A 604 9.28 -16.64 -5.51
C TYR A 604 9.56 -16.71 -4.00
N GLY A 605 8.62 -16.25 -3.14
CA GLY A 605 8.79 -16.33 -1.70
C GLY A 605 9.02 -17.76 -1.21
N VAL A 606 9.82 -17.95 -0.18
CA VAL A 606 10.05 -19.26 0.44
C VAL A 606 8.81 -19.69 1.22
N THR A 607 8.54 -20.98 1.25
CA THR A 607 7.46 -21.52 2.09
C THR A 607 7.77 -21.27 3.58
N THR A 608 6.83 -20.65 4.30
CA THR A 608 6.95 -20.39 5.73
C THR A 608 5.83 -21.06 6.52
N PHE A 609 6.14 -21.37 7.76
CA PHE A 609 5.18 -21.89 8.73
C PHE A 609 4.52 -20.73 9.50
N SER A 610 3.20 -20.83 9.63
CA SER A 610 2.42 -19.91 10.46
C SER A 610 1.35 -20.67 11.23
N ALA A 611 0.99 -20.21 12.42
CA ALA A 611 -0.10 -20.76 13.23
C ALA A 611 -1.29 -19.79 13.19
N ASN A 612 -2.03 -19.81 12.10
CA ASN A 612 -3.14 -18.90 11.86
C ASN A 612 -4.42 -19.33 12.60
N THR A 613 -5.18 -18.35 13.07
CA THR A 613 -6.49 -18.61 13.70
C THR A 613 -7.57 -18.73 12.64
N ALA A 614 -8.22 -19.90 12.56
CA ALA A 614 -9.33 -20.14 11.65
C ALA A 614 -10.35 -21.13 12.25
N LYS A 615 -11.51 -21.26 11.62
CA LYS A 615 -12.57 -22.19 12.01
C LYS A 615 -12.48 -23.46 11.16
N ASP A 616 -12.50 -24.63 11.83
CA ASP A 616 -12.63 -25.91 11.13
C ASP A 616 -14.11 -26.28 10.98
N TYR A 617 -14.76 -25.69 9.98
CA TYR A 617 -16.20 -25.86 9.76
C TYR A 617 -16.64 -27.30 9.54
N LYS A 618 -15.80 -28.16 8.91
CA LYS A 618 -16.10 -29.60 8.75
C LYS A 618 -16.13 -30.30 10.09
N ALA A 619 -15.17 -30.07 10.96
CA ALA A 619 -15.14 -30.64 12.29
C ALA A 619 -16.31 -30.15 13.15
N CYS A 620 -16.67 -28.86 13.04
CA CYS A 620 -17.84 -28.29 13.72
C CYS A 620 -19.14 -28.96 13.26
N ALA A 621 -19.35 -29.08 11.96
CA ALA A 621 -20.54 -29.73 11.40
C ALA A 621 -20.62 -31.20 11.83
N ALA A 622 -19.50 -31.92 11.82
CA ALA A 622 -19.44 -33.31 12.33
C ALA A 622 -19.79 -33.42 13.83
N SER A 623 -19.56 -32.35 14.59
CA SER A 623 -19.90 -32.24 16.01
C SER A 623 -21.30 -31.66 16.27
N GLY A 624 -22.10 -31.40 15.24
CA GLY A 624 -23.43 -30.83 15.34
C GLY A 624 -23.46 -29.31 15.60
N LEU A 625 -22.35 -28.62 15.48
CA LEU A 625 -22.25 -27.16 15.57
C LEU A 625 -22.54 -26.51 14.24
N ASN A 626 -23.23 -25.40 14.25
CA ASN A 626 -23.40 -24.58 13.04
C ASN A 626 -22.16 -23.68 12.79
N THR A 627 -22.08 -23.04 11.63
CA THR A 627 -20.96 -22.20 11.23
C THR A 627 -20.76 -20.97 12.14
N THR A 628 -21.84 -20.44 12.72
CA THR A 628 -21.81 -19.30 13.65
C THR A 628 -21.14 -19.67 14.96
N ASN A 629 -21.54 -20.81 15.54
CA ASN A 629 -21.06 -21.29 16.85
C ASN A 629 -19.77 -22.12 16.75
N CYS A 630 -19.18 -22.26 15.56
CA CYS A 630 -17.93 -22.94 15.35
C CYS A 630 -16.78 -22.14 15.99
N PRO A 631 -16.03 -22.69 16.97
CA PRO A 631 -14.94 -21.98 17.62
C PRO A 631 -13.73 -21.84 16.68
N SER A 632 -13.07 -20.70 16.74
CA SER A 632 -11.78 -20.52 16.11
C SER A 632 -10.70 -21.27 16.87
N LYS A 633 -9.74 -21.82 16.15
CA LYS A 633 -8.57 -22.50 16.70
C LYS A 633 -7.33 -22.15 15.88
N GLN A 634 -6.15 -22.32 16.47
CA GLN A 634 -4.92 -22.24 15.70
C GLN A 634 -4.81 -23.45 14.76
N ILE A 635 -4.50 -23.18 13.53
CA ILE A 635 -4.30 -24.17 12.45
C ILE A 635 -2.91 -23.95 11.90
N SER A 636 -2.14 -25.03 11.86
CA SER A 636 -0.82 -25.01 11.22
C SER A 636 -0.99 -24.70 9.74
N THR A 637 -0.38 -23.62 9.29
CA THR A 637 -0.49 -23.12 7.93
C THR A 637 0.89 -23.00 7.31
N LEU A 638 1.03 -23.50 6.10
CA LEU A 638 2.16 -23.20 5.23
C LEU A 638 1.76 -22.06 4.30
N ILE A 639 2.46 -20.96 4.36
CA ILE A 639 2.34 -19.88 3.41
C ILE A 639 3.30 -20.19 2.27
N VAL A 640 2.75 -20.42 1.10
CA VAL A 640 3.48 -20.94 -0.05
C VAL A 640 3.39 -19.97 -1.19
N ALA A 641 4.51 -19.63 -1.81
CA ALA A 641 4.51 -18.88 -3.06
C ALA A 641 3.84 -19.69 -4.19
N ASN A 642 3.33 -19.00 -5.19
CA ASN A 642 2.66 -19.64 -6.32
C ASN A 642 3.26 -19.17 -7.65
N SER A 643 4.22 -19.92 -8.15
CA SER A 643 4.87 -19.66 -9.45
C SER A 643 3.97 -19.91 -10.66
N ALA A 644 2.72 -20.37 -10.46
CA ALA A 644 1.75 -20.59 -11.53
C ALA A 644 0.76 -19.42 -11.69
N LEU A 645 1.00 -18.30 -11.01
CA LEU A 645 0.19 -17.09 -11.19
C LEU A 645 0.41 -16.51 -12.60
N SER A 646 -0.69 -16.06 -13.19
CA SER A 646 -0.71 -15.26 -14.42
C SER A 646 -1.00 -13.80 -14.13
N ALA A 647 -0.88 -12.95 -15.14
CA ALA A 647 -1.31 -11.56 -15.03
C ALA A 647 -2.82 -11.46 -14.77
N GLU A 648 -3.23 -10.44 -14.01
CA GLU A 648 -4.64 -9.99 -13.96
C GLU A 648 -4.96 -9.25 -15.24
N SER A 649 -6.21 -9.27 -15.68
CA SER A 649 -6.71 -8.48 -16.80
C SER A 649 -7.79 -7.50 -16.34
N SER A 650 -7.94 -6.39 -17.05
CA SER A 650 -8.99 -5.42 -16.77
C SER A 650 -9.56 -4.81 -18.04
N GLU A 651 -10.83 -4.41 -17.95
CA GLU A 651 -11.51 -3.58 -18.93
C GLU A 651 -12.06 -2.34 -18.23
N GLY A 652 -11.94 -1.18 -18.85
CA GLY A 652 -12.41 0.09 -18.30
C GLY A 652 -13.13 0.95 -19.34
N LEU A 653 -14.25 1.52 -18.93
CA LEU A 653 -14.99 2.53 -19.69
C LEU A 653 -15.07 3.81 -18.86
N THR A 654 -14.66 4.93 -19.44
CA THR A 654 -14.79 6.25 -18.80
C THR A 654 -15.46 7.23 -19.76
N PHE A 655 -16.21 8.17 -19.19
CA PHE A 655 -16.84 9.26 -19.91
C PHE A 655 -16.75 10.53 -19.08
N SER A 656 -16.41 11.66 -19.71
CA SER A 656 -16.27 12.96 -19.05
C SER A 656 -16.96 14.07 -19.86
N VAL A 657 -17.56 15.00 -19.14
CA VAL A 657 -18.03 16.28 -19.71
C VAL A 657 -17.54 17.40 -18.80
N GLU A 658 -16.81 18.33 -19.40
CA GLU A 658 -16.35 19.55 -18.75
C GLU A 658 -16.93 20.75 -19.46
N HIS A 659 -17.33 21.79 -18.71
CA HIS A 659 -17.87 23.01 -19.27
C HIS A 659 -17.36 24.24 -18.54
N ASP A 660 -16.80 25.18 -19.29
CA ASP A 660 -16.48 26.53 -18.86
C ASP A 660 -17.70 27.45 -19.12
N PHE A 661 -18.38 27.85 -18.05
CA PHE A 661 -19.58 28.70 -18.08
C PHE A 661 -19.28 30.16 -18.46
N GLY A 662 -18.02 30.60 -18.31
CA GLY A 662 -17.56 31.91 -18.84
C GLY A 662 -17.79 32.07 -20.33
N SER A 663 -17.65 30.96 -21.07
CA SER A 663 -17.93 30.91 -22.51
C SER A 663 -19.40 31.28 -22.88
N TRP A 664 -20.35 31.13 -21.95
CA TRP A 664 -21.75 31.48 -22.14
C TRP A 664 -22.13 32.86 -21.60
N ASN A 665 -21.50 33.25 -20.47
CA ASN A 665 -21.85 34.49 -19.78
C ASN A 665 -20.65 35.02 -18.98
N GLU A 666 -20.18 36.20 -19.32
CA GLU A 666 -19.05 36.88 -18.63
C GLU A 666 -19.24 37.02 -17.10
N VAL A 667 -20.49 36.95 -16.58
CA VAL A 667 -20.76 36.98 -15.14
C VAL A 667 -20.34 35.65 -14.47
N LEU A 668 -20.23 34.57 -15.24
CA LEU A 668 -19.84 33.25 -14.81
C LEU A 668 -18.37 32.94 -15.19
N ASP A 669 -17.62 33.96 -15.61
CA ASP A 669 -16.21 33.81 -15.91
C ASP A 669 -15.46 33.22 -14.72
N GLY A 670 -14.62 32.21 -14.96
CA GLY A 670 -13.92 31.44 -13.94
C GLY A 670 -14.75 30.32 -13.29
N LEU A 671 -16.01 30.07 -13.72
CA LEU A 671 -16.79 28.91 -13.29
C LEU A 671 -16.60 27.74 -14.28
N VAL A 672 -15.97 26.66 -13.82
CA VAL A 672 -15.79 25.40 -14.57
C VAL A 672 -16.44 24.27 -13.80
N ALA A 673 -17.14 23.37 -14.48
CA ALA A 673 -17.64 22.14 -13.88
C ALA A 673 -17.30 20.94 -14.76
N ARG A 674 -16.86 19.84 -14.14
CA ARG A 674 -16.55 18.57 -14.80
C ARG A 674 -17.28 17.43 -14.11
N PHE A 675 -17.87 16.56 -14.91
CA PHE A 675 -18.50 15.32 -14.49
C PHE A 675 -17.84 14.16 -15.20
N ASP A 676 -17.33 13.19 -14.42
CA ASP A 676 -16.68 11.97 -14.89
C ASP A 676 -17.49 10.75 -14.45
N PHE A 677 -17.77 9.83 -15.35
CA PHE A 677 -18.33 8.50 -15.08
C PHE A 677 -17.26 7.44 -15.36
N TYR A 678 -17.26 6.37 -14.57
CA TYR A 678 -16.35 5.25 -14.76
C TYR A 678 -17.01 3.91 -14.43
N ASN A 679 -16.59 2.88 -15.18
CA ASN A 679 -16.87 1.48 -14.92
C ASN A 679 -15.61 0.68 -15.22
N ILE A 680 -15.14 -0.11 -14.24
CA ILE A 680 -13.90 -0.88 -14.32
C ILE A 680 -14.18 -2.29 -13.82
N GLU A 681 -13.84 -3.29 -14.64
CA GLU A 681 -13.87 -4.71 -14.28
C GLU A 681 -12.46 -5.29 -14.29
N ILE A 682 -12.10 -6.03 -13.24
CA ILE A 682 -10.84 -6.77 -13.14
C ILE A 682 -11.19 -8.25 -13.04
N SER A 683 -10.69 -9.02 -13.99
CA SER A 683 -10.81 -10.47 -14.04
C SER A 683 -9.50 -11.15 -13.67
N ASP A 684 -9.59 -12.40 -13.19
CA ASP A 684 -8.44 -13.17 -12.71
C ASP A 684 -7.61 -12.44 -11.65
N ALA A 685 -8.28 -11.59 -10.84
CA ALA A 685 -7.63 -10.83 -9.79
C ALA A 685 -6.83 -11.75 -8.85
N ILE A 686 -5.58 -11.39 -8.59
CA ILE A 686 -4.69 -12.12 -7.69
C ILE A 686 -5.12 -11.82 -6.26
N VAL A 687 -5.69 -12.82 -5.60
CA VAL A 687 -6.20 -12.69 -4.24
C VAL A 687 -5.50 -13.67 -3.30
N SER A 688 -5.33 -13.26 -2.04
CA SER A 688 -4.75 -14.12 -1.01
C SER A 688 -5.76 -15.17 -0.56
N ALA A 689 -5.47 -16.43 -0.82
CA ALA A 689 -6.18 -17.58 -0.28
C ALA A 689 -5.66 -17.90 1.13
N GLY A 690 -5.94 -17.03 2.10
CA GLY A 690 -5.55 -17.23 3.50
C GLY A 690 -6.22 -18.47 4.14
N THR A 691 -5.69 -18.89 5.29
CA THR A 691 -6.14 -20.09 6.02
C THR A 691 -7.67 -20.16 6.19
N GLY A 692 -8.29 -19.02 6.51
CA GLY A 692 -9.76 -18.94 6.70
C GLY A 692 -10.52 -19.24 5.42
N SER A 693 -10.08 -18.69 4.29
CA SER A 693 -10.68 -18.90 2.97
C SER A 693 -10.52 -20.36 2.51
N VAL A 694 -9.33 -20.94 2.68
CA VAL A 694 -9.09 -22.35 2.34
C VAL A 694 -9.98 -23.29 3.17
N MET A 695 -10.10 -23.02 4.49
CA MET A 695 -10.95 -23.81 5.39
C MET A 695 -12.45 -23.68 5.07
N TRP A 696 -12.88 -22.49 4.65
CA TRP A 696 -14.27 -22.26 4.22
C TRP A 696 -14.57 -22.99 2.91
N ASN A 697 -13.68 -22.91 1.93
CA ASN A 697 -13.81 -23.64 0.65
C ASN A 697 -13.73 -25.17 0.86
N ASP A 698 -12.95 -25.65 1.82
CA ASP A 698 -12.93 -27.06 2.19
C ASP A 698 -14.29 -27.53 2.72
N PHE A 699 -14.96 -26.69 3.51
CA PHE A 699 -16.31 -26.96 4.04
C PHE A 699 -17.37 -26.96 2.93
N LEU A 700 -17.35 -25.98 2.04
CA LEU A 700 -18.30 -25.86 0.93
C LEU A 700 -18.13 -26.97 -0.13
N GLY A 701 -16.96 -27.54 -0.23
CA GLY A 701 -16.67 -28.62 -1.18
C GLY A 701 -16.25 -28.17 -2.56
N GLY A 702 -15.92 -26.90 -2.78
CA GLY A 702 -15.52 -26.33 -4.07
C GLY A 702 -14.73 -25.01 -3.94
N GLY A 703 -14.72 -24.21 -4.99
CA GLY A 703 -14.00 -22.95 -5.08
C GLY A 703 -12.49 -23.16 -5.15
N LEU A 704 -11.76 -22.73 -4.15
CA LEU A 704 -10.29 -22.89 -4.07
C LEU A 704 -9.80 -24.34 -4.02
N LEU A 705 -10.67 -25.30 -3.73
CA LEU A 705 -10.29 -26.71 -3.58
C LEU A 705 -11.03 -27.59 -4.59
N THR A 706 -10.28 -28.51 -5.18
CA THR A 706 -10.80 -29.51 -6.13
C THR A 706 -11.28 -30.76 -5.40
N ASN A 707 -11.85 -31.70 -6.13
CA ASN A 707 -12.18 -33.06 -5.63
C ASN A 707 -11.04 -34.07 -5.91
N ASN A 708 -9.80 -33.58 -6.03
CA ASN A 708 -8.61 -34.41 -6.17
C ASN A 708 -7.95 -34.62 -4.81
N TYR A 709 -7.72 -35.86 -4.46
CA TYR A 709 -7.16 -36.27 -3.18
C TYR A 709 -5.90 -37.11 -3.38
N GLU A 710 -4.93 -36.90 -2.51
CA GLU A 710 -3.72 -37.68 -2.38
C GLU A 710 -3.66 -38.24 -0.96
N PHE A 711 -3.20 -39.47 -0.82
CA PHE A 711 -3.15 -40.18 0.45
C PHE A 711 -1.73 -40.54 0.80
N PHE A 712 -1.34 -40.25 2.05
CA PHE A 712 0.00 -40.46 2.56
C PHE A 712 -0.03 -41.35 3.81
N ASP A 713 1.00 -42.17 3.97
CA ASP A 713 1.26 -42.85 5.24
C ASP A 713 1.87 -41.89 6.29
N ALA A 714 2.21 -42.40 7.47
CA ALA A 714 2.78 -41.56 8.53
C ALA A 714 4.14 -40.95 8.20
N ALA A 715 4.89 -41.54 7.27
CA ALA A 715 6.20 -41.05 6.82
C ALA A 715 6.11 -40.10 5.63
N GLY A 716 4.97 -40.05 4.96
CA GLY A 716 4.76 -39.27 3.74
C GLY A 716 4.45 -37.77 3.97
N ILE A 717 4.28 -37.36 5.22
CA ILE A 717 4.13 -35.95 5.60
C ILE A 717 5.23 -35.59 6.59
N ALA A 718 6.09 -34.64 6.24
CA ALA A 718 7.13 -34.14 7.12
C ALA A 718 6.55 -33.40 8.33
N GLY A 719 7.36 -33.19 9.37
CA GLY A 719 6.94 -32.48 10.58
C GLY A 719 6.56 -31.02 10.36
N ASP A 720 7.03 -30.43 9.26
CA ASP A 720 6.68 -29.08 8.79
C ASP A 720 5.40 -29.06 7.93
N GLY A 721 4.74 -30.22 7.71
CA GLY A 721 3.50 -30.34 6.91
C GLY A 721 3.70 -30.48 5.41
N THR A 722 4.93 -30.52 4.94
CA THR A 722 5.22 -30.77 3.50
C THR A 722 5.06 -32.25 3.16
N ALA A 723 4.78 -32.59 1.91
CA ALA A 723 4.80 -33.95 1.43
C ALA A 723 6.26 -34.43 1.34
N ALA A 724 6.63 -35.38 2.20
CA ALA A 724 7.99 -35.94 2.29
C ALA A 724 8.25 -37.08 1.31
N GLY A 725 7.24 -37.57 0.57
CA GLY A 725 7.35 -38.67 -0.37
C GLY A 725 6.17 -38.77 -1.34
N ALA A 726 6.20 -39.80 -2.16
CA ALA A 726 5.08 -40.08 -3.08
C ALA A 726 3.82 -40.50 -2.30
N PRO A 727 2.62 -40.09 -2.74
CA PRO A 727 1.39 -40.54 -2.13
C PRO A 727 1.22 -42.06 -2.28
N VAL A 728 0.67 -42.72 -1.24
CA VAL A 728 0.32 -44.15 -1.26
C VAL A 728 -0.93 -44.44 -2.10
N GLY A 729 -1.63 -43.38 -2.54
CA GLY A 729 -2.79 -43.46 -3.41
C GLY A 729 -3.31 -42.08 -3.77
N SER A 730 -4.17 -42.02 -4.77
CA SER A 730 -4.89 -40.83 -5.20
C SER A 730 -6.31 -41.19 -5.65
N GLY A 731 -7.23 -40.22 -5.66
CA GLY A 731 -8.61 -40.43 -6.07
C GLY A 731 -9.47 -39.17 -6.04
N THR A 732 -10.74 -39.35 -6.40
CA THR A 732 -11.75 -38.27 -6.39
C THR A 732 -12.66 -38.28 -5.16
N SER A 733 -12.39 -39.17 -4.21
CA SER A 733 -13.11 -39.29 -2.94
C SER A 733 -12.17 -39.13 -1.76
N ALA A 734 -12.62 -38.48 -0.70
CA ALA A 734 -11.88 -38.33 0.55
C ALA A 734 -11.77 -39.63 1.39
N THR A 735 -12.29 -40.77 0.89
CA THR A 735 -12.23 -42.02 1.63
C THR A 735 -10.82 -42.58 1.63
N CYS A 736 -10.21 -42.62 2.80
CA CYS A 736 -8.84 -43.09 2.96
C CYS A 736 -8.71 -44.60 2.65
N PRO A 737 -7.78 -44.99 1.77
CA PRO A 737 -7.46 -46.39 1.55
C PRO A 737 -6.70 -46.98 2.75
N ALA A 738 -6.61 -48.33 2.77
CA ALA A 738 -5.83 -49.03 3.80
C ALA A 738 -4.35 -48.62 3.73
N GLY A 739 -3.78 -48.27 4.90
CA GLY A 739 -2.38 -47.85 5.02
C GLY A 739 -2.18 -46.33 4.95
N ALA A 740 -3.19 -45.56 4.58
CA ALA A 740 -3.11 -44.08 4.62
C ALA A 740 -3.35 -43.56 6.02
N THR A 741 -2.51 -42.62 6.42
CA THR A 741 -2.61 -41.86 7.68
C THR A 741 -3.19 -40.47 7.46
N TYR A 742 -2.88 -39.86 6.33
CA TYR A 742 -3.28 -38.49 5.95
C TYR A 742 -3.93 -38.46 4.57
N VAL A 743 -4.86 -37.56 4.41
CA VAL A 743 -5.49 -37.20 3.15
C VAL A 743 -5.21 -35.72 2.85
N LYS A 744 -4.57 -35.44 1.71
CA LYS A 744 -4.38 -34.10 1.15
C LYS A 744 -5.46 -33.87 0.11
N ARG A 745 -6.27 -32.83 0.29
CA ARG A 745 -7.18 -32.34 -0.74
C ARG A 745 -6.49 -31.23 -1.51
N LYS A 746 -6.33 -31.39 -2.82
CA LYS A 746 -5.64 -30.44 -3.69
C LYS A 746 -6.51 -29.24 -4.00
N GLY A 747 -5.87 -28.07 -4.11
CA GLY A 747 -6.50 -26.85 -4.54
C GLY A 747 -6.44 -26.62 -6.05
N VAL A 748 -6.85 -25.42 -6.44
CA VAL A 748 -6.73 -24.91 -7.82
C VAL A 748 -5.26 -24.71 -8.23
N SER A 749 -4.37 -24.58 -7.25
CA SER A 749 -2.93 -24.67 -7.42
C SER A 749 -2.31 -25.66 -6.42
N ASP A 750 -1.11 -26.11 -6.68
CA ASP A 750 -0.38 -27.03 -5.79
C ASP A 750 -0.02 -26.38 -4.43
N SER A 751 -0.03 -25.05 -4.36
CA SER A 751 0.24 -24.25 -3.16
C SER A 751 -0.98 -24.08 -2.25
N ILE A 752 -2.19 -24.44 -2.70
CA ILE A 752 -3.45 -24.35 -1.94
C ILE A 752 -3.96 -25.76 -1.66
N TYR A 753 -4.04 -26.13 -0.40
CA TYR A 753 -4.51 -27.47 -0.02
C TYR A 753 -4.93 -27.57 1.45
N THR A 754 -5.62 -28.66 1.80
CA THR A 754 -5.81 -29.08 3.20
C THR A 754 -5.25 -30.48 3.41
N ILE A 755 -4.61 -30.71 4.56
CA ILE A 755 -4.17 -32.05 4.99
C ILE A 755 -4.94 -32.41 6.26
N ARG A 756 -5.66 -33.53 6.21
CA ARG A 756 -6.46 -34.06 7.32
C ARG A 756 -6.03 -35.47 7.71
N SER A 757 -6.14 -35.76 8.99
CA SER A 757 -5.96 -37.11 9.52
C SER A 757 -7.07 -38.06 8.99
N CYS A 758 -6.68 -39.19 8.46
CA CYS A 758 -7.62 -40.25 8.04
C CYS A 758 -8.39 -40.88 9.23
N ALA A 759 -7.79 -40.86 10.42
CA ALA A 759 -8.35 -41.52 11.60
C ALA A 759 -9.57 -40.79 12.18
N ASN A 760 -9.56 -39.45 12.16
CA ASN A 760 -10.55 -38.62 12.85
C ASN A 760 -10.98 -37.37 12.08
N GLY A 761 -10.50 -37.17 10.86
CA GLY A 761 -10.83 -36.01 10.02
C GLY A 761 -10.29 -34.67 10.51
N ARG A 762 -9.49 -34.67 11.59
CA ARG A 762 -8.91 -33.41 12.12
C ARG A 762 -7.98 -32.79 11.10
N ILE A 763 -8.06 -31.46 10.95
CA ILE A 763 -7.11 -30.70 10.15
C ILE A 763 -5.73 -30.71 10.82
N ASP A 764 -4.70 -31.03 10.07
CA ASP A 764 -3.30 -30.97 10.52
C ASP A 764 -2.62 -29.75 9.92
N TYR A 765 -2.69 -29.57 8.59
CA TYR A 765 -2.07 -28.45 7.90
C TYR A 765 -2.97 -27.88 6.82
N VAL A 766 -2.76 -26.60 6.55
CA VAL A 766 -3.36 -25.87 5.43
C VAL A 766 -2.23 -25.22 4.61
N GLY A 767 -2.23 -25.44 3.31
CA GLY A 767 -1.46 -24.65 2.36
C GLY A 767 -2.27 -23.41 2.00
N ALA A 768 -1.72 -22.24 2.25
CA ALA A 768 -2.30 -20.96 1.92
C ALA A 768 -1.38 -20.22 0.94
N SER A 769 -1.94 -19.62 -0.11
CA SER A 769 -1.18 -18.96 -1.18
C SER A 769 -2.01 -17.90 -1.87
N TYR A 770 -1.54 -17.41 -3.00
CA TYR A 770 -2.28 -16.54 -3.90
C TYR A 770 -2.86 -17.33 -5.08
N ALA A 771 -3.96 -16.85 -5.64
CA ALA A 771 -4.59 -17.47 -6.81
C ALA A 771 -5.26 -16.40 -7.69
N ASN A 772 -5.29 -16.65 -9.01
CA ASN A 772 -6.03 -15.87 -10.01
C ASN A 772 -7.49 -16.36 -10.02
N VAL A 773 -8.29 -15.92 -9.07
CA VAL A 773 -9.69 -16.37 -8.91
C VAL A 773 -10.64 -15.24 -8.50
N GLY A 774 -10.15 -14.01 -8.40
CA GLY A 774 -10.95 -12.87 -7.99
C GLY A 774 -11.59 -12.15 -9.19
N VAL A 775 -12.75 -11.55 -8.94
CA VAL A 775 -13.38 -10.56 -9.82
C VAL A 775 -13.65 -9.32 -8.99
N ILE A 776 -13.32 -8.15 -9.53
CA ILE A 776 -13.57 -6.86 -8.91
C ILE A 776 -14.26 -5.98 -9.94
N GLU A 777 -15.45 -5.46 -9.62
CA GLU A 777 -16.19 -4.52 -10.45
C GLU A 777 -16.41 -3.24 -9.66
N VAL A 778 -16.09 -2.11 -10.26
CA VAL A 778 -16.24 -0.78 -9.65
C VAL A 778 -16.93 0.15 -10.63
N GLU A 779 -18.03 0.77 -10.19
CA GLU A 779 -18.76 1.78 -10.95
C GLU A 779 -19.03 3.00 -10.08
N GLY A 780 -18.93 4.18 -10.67
CA GLY A 780 -19.20 5.42 -9.98
C GLY A 780 -19.03 6.66 -10.86
N TRP A 781 -19.06 7.82 -10.20
CA TRP A 781 -18.89 9.11 -10.86
C TRP A 781 -18.23 10.13 -9.95
N ASP A 782 -17.54 11.07 -10.57
CA ASP A 782 -16.87 12.18 -9.90
C ASP A 782 -17.46 13.51 -10.43
N LEU A 783 -17.57 14.52 -9.55
CA LEU A 783 -17.99 15.87 -9.89
C LEU A 783 -17.01 16.88 -9.33
N PHE A 784 -16.47 17.72 -10.18
CA PHE A 784 -15.58 18.82 -9.84
C PHE A 784 -16.22 20.13 -10.24
N VAL A 785 -16.21 21.13 -9.36
CA VAL A 785 -16.72 22.47 -9.64
C VAL A 785 -15.73 23.46 -9.05
N ASP A 786 -15.17 24.32 -9.89
CA ASP A 786 -14.25 25.38 -9.53
C ASP A 786 -14.84 26.72 -9.97
N TYR A 787 -14.80 27.70 -9.07
CA TYR A 787 -15.19 29.08 -9.36
C TYR A 787 -14.13 30.04 -8.84
N THR A 788 -13.34 30.60 -9.74
CA THR A 788 -12.32 31.59 -9.42
C THR A 788 -12.81 32.99 -9.81
N THR A 789 -12.74 33.93 -8.86
CA THR A 789 -13.16 35.33 -9.10
C THR A 789 -12.34 36.30 -8.25
N GLU A 790 -12.18 37.53 -8.73
CA GLU A 790 -11.46 38.57 -8.01
C GLU A 790 -12.33 39.15 -6.86
N ILE A 791 -11.82 39.12 -5.63
CA ILE A 791 -12.46 39.69 -4.45
C ILE A 791 -11.46 40.59 -3.70
N GLY A 792 -11.73 41.89 -3.60
CA GLY A 792 -10.92 42.79 -2.84
C GLY A 792 -9.48 43.00 -3.35
N GLY A 793 -9.25 42.70 -4.65
CA GLY A 793 -7.95 42.82 -5.31
C GLY A 793 -7.08 41.57 -5.15
N GLY A 794 -7.65 40.48 -4.73
CA GLY A 794 -7.04 39.14 -4.70
C GLY A 794 -7.96 38.11 -5.33
N ASP A 795 -7.43 36.93 -5.66
CA ASP A 795 -8.17 35.85 -6.31
C ASP A 795 -8.77 34.92 -5.24
N ALA A 796 -10.07 34.67 -5.37
CA ALA A 796 -10.81 33.72 -4.53
C ALA A 796 -11.29 32.55 -5.39
N THR A 797 -10.87 31.34 -5.04
CA THR A 797 -11.32 30.10 -5.67
C THR A 797 -12.22 29.33 -4.70
N PHE A 798 -13.45 29.08 -5.14
CA PHE A 798 -14.41 28.19 -4.44
C PHE A 798 -14.38 26.87 -5.18
N PHE A 799 -14.20 25.76 -4.48
CA PHE A 799 -14.15 24.46 -5.12
C PHE A 799 -14.98 23.40 -4.41
N LEU A 800 -15.43 22.43 -5.18
CA LEU A 800 -16.09 21.20 -4.75
C LEU A 800 -15.50 20.02 -5.55
N ASP A 801 -14.84 19.11 -4.85
CA ASP A 801 -14.50 17.78 -5.37
C ASP A 801 -15.43 16.76 -4.71
N TYR A 802 -16.20 16.04 -5.48
CA TYR A 802 -17.14 15.04 -4.99
C TYR A 802 -16.94 13.74 -5.77
N SER A 803 -16.70 12.64 -5.08
CA SER A 803 -16.60 11.29 -5.63
C SER A 803 -17.70 10.42 -5.04
N ASN A 804 -18.44 9.74 -5.90
CA ASN A 804 -19.45 8.76 -5.54
C ASN A 804 -19.17 7.42 -6.21
N MET A 805 -19.10 6.39 -5.41
CA MET A 805 -18.97 5.01 -5.84
C MET A 805 -20.35 4.34 -5.72
N ASP A 806 -20.93 3.93 -6.82
CA ASP A 806 -22.25 3.31 -6.86
C ASP A 806 -22.17 1.80 -6.60
N GLU A 807 -21.12 1.16 -7.12
CA GLU A 807 -20.85 -0.25 -6.92
C GLU A 807 -19.38 -0.53 -6.64
N TYR A 808 -19.11 -1.41 -5.69
CA TYR A 808 -17.82 -2.06 -5.45
C TYR A 808 -18.06 -3.54 -5.18
N ASN A 809 -18.12 -4.30 -6.25
CA ASN A 809 -18.43 -5.72 -6.23
C ASN A 809 -17.15 -6.55 -6.14
N THR A 810 -17.09 -7.45 -5.17
CA THR A 810 -16.02 -8.45 -5.06
C THR A 810 -16.64 -9.81 -4.78
N ASP A 811 -15.84 -10.86 -4.92
CA ASP A 811 -16.26 -12.18 -4.49
C ASP A 811 -16.68 -12.18 -3.03
N ALA A 812 -17.78 -12.82 -2.71
CA ALA A 812 -18.30 -12.95 -1.34
C ALA A 812 -17.29 -13.58 -0.38
N PHE A 813 -16.41 -14.41 -0.91
CA PHE A 813 -15.21 -14.98 -0.30
C PHE A 813 -14.32 -15.53 -1.42
N VAL A 814 -13.05 -15.63 -1.19
CA VAL A 814 -12.08 -16.11 -2.18
C VAL A 814 -12.49 -17.47 -2.76
N GLY A 815 -12.61 -17.56 -4.09
CA GLY A 815 -13.08 -18.73 -4.81
C GLY A 815 -14.60 -18.89 -4.87
N SER A 816 -15.38 -17.85 -4.54
CA SER A 816 -16.83 -17.79 -4.68
C SER A 816 -17.22 -17.33 -6.08
N SER A 817 -18.29 -17.89 -6.63
CA SER A 817 -18.96 -17.31 -7.80
C SER A 817 -20.03 -16.28 -7.43
N ARG A 818 -20.23 -16.00 -6.12
CA ARG A 818 -21.16 -15.00 -5.63
C ARG A 818 -20.43 -13.74 -5.33
N GLN A 819 -20.87 -12.63 -5.90
CA GLN A 819 -20.37 -11.28 -5.60
C GLN A 819 -21.19 -10.59 -4.53
N LEU A 820 -20.56 -9.66 -3.83
CA LEU A 820 -21.18 -8.76 -2.85
C LEU A 820 -20.75 -7.34 -3.16
N ASN A 821 -21.71 -6.43 -3.17
CA ASN A 821 -21.40 -5.00 -3.11
C ASN A 821 -20.94 -4.66 -1.70
N ASN A 822 -19.75 -4.09 -1.58
CA ASN A 822 -19.09 -3.78 -0.31
C ASN A 822 -19.19 -2.29 0.08
N ILE A 823 -19.94 -1.47 -0.66
CA ILE A 823 -20.10 -0.05 -0.36
C ILE A 823 -20.71 0.11 1.04
N ASP A 824 -20.14 1.06 1.79
CA ASP A 824 -20.49 1.37 3.19
C ASP A 824 -20.31 0.18 4.14
N PHE A 825 -19.61 -0.87 3.70
CA PHE A 825 -19.30 -2.02 4.51
C PHE A 825 -17.78 -2.14 4.73
N SER A 826 -17.38 -2.39 5.98
CA SER A 826 -15.97 -2.68 6.35
C SER A 826 -14.94 -1.61 5.95
N GLY A 827 -15.32 -0.33 5.92
CA GLY A 827 -14.39 0.76 5.64
C GLY A 827 -14.25 1.11 4.14
N THR A 828 -15.24 0.72 3.34
CA THR A 828 -15.35 1.09 1.93
C THR A 828 -16.39 2.21 1.78
N PRO A 829 -16.01 3.49 1.89
CA PRO A 829 -16.97 4.60 1.80
C PRO A 829 -17.53 4.72 0.39
N GLY A 830 -18.84 4.89 0.28
CA GLY A 830 -19.51 5.14 -0.99
C GLY A 830 -19.37 6.58 -1.48
N GLN A 831 -19.10 7.52 -0.59
CA GLN A 831 -18.99 8.94 -0.92
C GLN A 831 -17.79 9.59 -0.27
N ARG A 832 -17.17 10.53 -0.98
CA ARG A 832 -16.10 11.37 -0.48
C ARG A 832 -16.18 12.74 -1.11
N HIS A 833 -15.98 13.80 -0.32
CA HIS A 833 -15.93 15.14 -0.87
C HIS A 833 -15.01 16.09 -0.12
N ASN A 834 -14.45 17.01 -0.87
CA ASN A 834 -13.74 18.18 -0.39
C ASN A 834 -14.50 19.42 -0.87
N ILE A 835 -14.77 20.35 0.02
CA ILE A 835 -15.33 21.66 -0.33
C ILE A 835 -14.51 22.72 0.36
N GLY A 836 -14.16 23.79 -0.36
CA GLY A 836 -13.30 24.79 0.19
C GLY A 836 -13.32 26.13 -0.50
N ILE A 837 -12.60 27.05 0.12
CA ILE A 837 -12.30 28.36 -0.39
C ILE A 837 -10.79 28.55 -0.25
N MET A 838 -10.15 28.95 -1.35
CA MET A 838 -8.77 29.39 -1.38
C MET A 838 -8.76 30.88 -1.72
N TYR A 839 -7.90 31.68 -1.10
CA TYR A 839 -7.78 33.10 -1.37
C TYR A 839 -6.31 33.50 -1.41
N SER A 840 -5.92 34.16 -2.48
CA SER A 840 -4.58 34.72 -2.65
C SER A 840 -4.64 36.22 -2.89
N HIS A 841 -3.74 36.95 -2.22
CA HIS A 841 -3.58 38.39 -2.41
C HIS A 841 -2.10 38.80 -2.28
N GLY A 842 -1.48 39.11 -3.39
CA GLY A 842 -0.05 39.38 -3.48
C GLY A 842 0.78 38.19 -3.00
N ARG A 843 1.51 38.37 -1.88
CA ARG A 843 2.30 37.25 -1.27
C ARG A 843 1.57 36.47 -0.17
N TYR A 844 0.32 36.76 0.08
CA TYR A 844 -0.45 36.11 1.14
C TYR A 844 -1.47 35.17 0.50
N MET A 845 -1.53 33.96 1.02
CA MET A 845 -2.57 33.02 0.66
C MET A 845 -3.15 32.36 1.93
N GLY A 846 -4.37 31.86 1.81
CA GLY A 846 -5.03 31.13 2.88
C GLY A 846 -6.16 30.28 2.32
N SER A 847 -6.41 29.15 2.98
CA SER A 847 -7.50 28.24 2.59
C SER A 847 -8.31 27.77 3.78
N VAL A 848 -9.58 27.47 3.52
CA VAL A 848 -10.46 26.74 4.45
C VAL A 848 -11.09 25.60 3.67
N ILE A 849 -10.77 24.38 4.06
CA ILE A 849 -11.20 23.18 3.36
C ILE A 849 -11.90 22.24 4.35
N GLN A 850 -13.14 21.87 4.02
CA GLN A 850 -13.88 20.81 4.71
C GLN A 850 -13.75 19.53 3.89
N ARG A 851 -13.33 18.46 4.56
CA ARG A 851 -13.23 17.12 3.98
C ARG A 851 -14.18 16.18 4.69
N ASN A 852 -14.85 15.33 3.92
CA ASN A 852 -15.78 14.33 4.44
C ASN A 852 -15.62 13.00 3.69
N ILE A 853 -15.84 11.92 4.44
CA ILE A 853 -15.77 10.53 3.94
C ILE A 853 -17.03 9.81 4.39
#